data_909109f581e8c9ad2aeb1955650cdbbd
#
_entry.id   909109f581e8c9ad2aeb1955650cdbbd
#
_cell.length_a   1.000
_cell.length_b   1.000
_cell.length_c   1.000
_cell.angle_alpha   90.00
_cell.angle_beta   90.00
_cell.angle_gamma   90.00
#
_symmetry.space_group_name_H-M   'P 1'
#
loop_
_entity.id
_entity.type
_entity.pdbx_description
1 polymer ?
#
loop_
_entity_poly.entity_id
_entity_poly.type
_entity_poly.pdbx_seq_one_letter_code
_entity_poly.pdbx_strand_id
1 'polypeptide(L)'
;MYVLKRDGRKEPIMFDKITARVRKLCYGLNSLVDPVKVAMRVIEGLYDGVTTSELDNLAAETAATMTTTHPDYALLAARISVSNLHKNTKKSFVDTMTDLYNYVNPRTEKKAPLLADNVYKIIKDNAELLDSTIIYNRDFGYDYFGFKTLERSYLLKLNGEIVERPQHMLMRVSVGIHLDDLDAAIETYHLMSKKYFTHATPTLFNSGTPKPQMSSCFLLAMKDDSIDGIYDTLKQTAKISQSAGGIGLSIHNIRATGSYIAGTNGTSNGIVPMLRVFNDTARYVDQGGGKRKGSFAIYVEPWHADIFDFLNLKKNHGKEEMRARDLFYAMWVPDLFMRRVEEDTTWTLMCPNECPGLYDSHGEEFEKKYLEYESENKGRKTIKARELWEKILESQIETGTPYMLYKDAANRKSNQKNLGTIRSSNLCTEILEYTSADEVAVCNLASIALPMFVKDGGFDHQGLYDVTVRATKNLNKVIDRNYYPVKEAENSNFRHRPIGLGVQGLADTFIKLRMPFTSDEAKALNQEIFETLYFAALTASKDMAKDEGPYESYKGSPISKGEFQHNLWGIKDEELSGRWDWTALRKDVKKHGVRNSLLVAPMPTASTSQILGNNECFEPYTSNIYTRRVLSGEFIVVNKHLLEDLVNLGLWNEDLKQELMRANGSIQQLDNVPEEIKELYKTAWEMSMKDIIDMSRQRGYFIDQSQSLNLFMEGATMAKLTSMHFYAWKSGLKTGMYYLRTKSAVDAIKFTLDKKKEEKVPEAVAAAASTKPKAAQPAEKPVAVEPCLLYTSPSPRDPKTSRMPSSA
;
A
#
# COMPACT_ATOMS: atom_id res chain seq x y z
N MET A 1 17.08 -37.18 25.14
CA MET A 1 16.26 -36.17 24.41
C MET A 1 15.44 -36.87 23.33
N TYR A 2 14.15 -36.62 23.28
CA TYR A 2 13.22 -37.22 22.33
C TYR A 2 12.57 -36.13 21.47
N VAL A 3 12.24 -36.52 20.24
CA VAL A 3 11.42 -35.70 19.34
C VAL A 3 10.05 -36.37 19.17
N LEU A 4 9.01 -35.53 19.15
CA LEU A 4 7.66 -35.99 18.88
C LEU A 4 7.36 -35.82 17.38
N LYS A 5 7.08 -36.95 16.72
CA LYS A 5 6.72 -36.98 15.31
C LYS A 5 5.30 -36.47 15.09
N ARG A 6 4.96 -36.07 13.84
CA ARG A 6 3.61 -35.64 13.46
C ARG A 6 2.52 -36.67 13.67
N ASP A 7 2.88 -37.97 13.66
CA ASP A 7 2.01 -39.11 13.94
C ASP A 7 1.93 -39.48 15.42
N GLY A 8 2.53 -38.67 16.31
CA GLY A 8 2.54 -38.87 17.76
C GLY A 8 3.63 -39.83 18.29
N ARG A 9 4.43 -40.45 17.42
CA ARG A 9 5.52 -41.34 17.85
C ARG A 9 6.67 -40.54 18.49
N LYS A 10 7.28 -41.12 19.53
CA LYS A 10 8.50 -40.60 20.14
C LYS A 10 9.72 -41.27 19.51
N GLU A 11 10.69 -40.49 19.05
CA GLU A 11 11.97 -41.00 18.55
C GLU A 11 13.14 -40.28 19.24
N PRO A 12 14.29 -40.95 19.45
CA PRO A 12 15.49 -40.25 19.90
C PRO A 12 15.90 -39.15 18.90
N ILE A 13 16.37 -38.03 19.42
CA ILE A 13 16.88 -36.95 18.56
C ILE A 13 18.16 -37.43 17.89
N MET A 14 18.23 -37.27 16.57
CA MET A 14 19.40 -37.53 15.74
C MET A 14 19.84 -36.26 15.01
N PHE A 15 20.96 -35.71 15.40
CA PHE A 15 21.47 -34.44 14.85
C PHE A 15 21.75 -34.52 13.35
N ASP A 16 22.21 -35.67 12.86
CA ASP A 16 22.43 -35.90 11.43
C ASP A 16 21.15 -35.77 10.60
N LYS A 17 20.01 -36.15 11.17
CA LYS A 17 18.69 -35.99 10.50
C LYS A 17 18.33 -34.52 10.34
N ILE A 18 18.68 -33.65 11.30
CA ILE A 18 18.44 -32.21 11.23
C ILE A 18 19.31 -31.62 10.11
N THR A 19 20.58 -31.91 10.09
CA THR A 19 21.52 -31.45 9.06
C THR A 19 21.10 -31.92 7.67
N ALA A 20 20.75 -33.18 7.52
CA ALA A 20 20.30 -33.77 6.26
C ALA A 20 18.99 -33.12 5.77
N ARG A 21 18.07 -32.80 6.70
CA ARG A 21 16.82 -32.10 6.42
C ARG A 21 17.07 -30.72 5.84
N VAL A 22 17.94 -29.92 6.44
CA VAL A 22 18.29 -28.58 5.96
C VAL A 22 19.04 -28.68 4.62
N ARG A 23 20.04 -29.55 4.52
CA ARG A 23 20.83 -29.77 3.32
C ARG A 23 19.98 -30.11 2.10
N LYS A 24 18.96 -30.93 2.27
CA LYS A 24 18.03 -31.32 1.19
C LYS A 24 17.33 -30.11 0.57
N LEU A 25 17.17 -29.02 1.30
CA LEU A 25 16.47 -27.80 0.86
C LEU A 25 17.42 -26.70 0.33
N CYS A 26 18.74 -26.95 0.34
CA CYS A 26 19.76 -26.02 -0.18
C CYS A 26 20.00 -26.12 -1.69
N TYR A 27 19.22 -26.90 -2.43
CA TYR A 27 19.42 -27.08 -3.87
C TYR A 27 19.36 -25.75 -4.63
N GLY A 28 20.34 -25.49 -5.51
CA GLY A 28 20.40 -24.29 -6.35
C GLY A 28 20.66 -22.98 -5.60
N LEU A 29 20.98 -23.02 -4.29
CA LEU A 29 21.35 -21.86 -3.53
C LEU A 29 22.87 -21.60 -3.62
N ASN A 30 23.27 -20.37 -3.31
CA ASN A 30 24.68 -19.98 -3.27
C ASN A 30 25.48 -20.86 -2.29
N SER A 31 26.75 -21.12 -2.60
CA SER A 31 27.65 -21.94 -1.78
C SER A 31 27.94 -21.35 -0.39
N LEU A 32 27.69 -20.05 -0.17
CA LEU A 32 27.78 -19.40 1.14
C LEU A 32 26.66 -19.81 2.10
N VAL A 33 25.61 -20.46 1.60
CA VAL A 33 24.53 -21.01 2.42
C VAL A 33 24.97 -22.36 2.98
N ASP A 34 25.33 -22.36 4.25
CA ASP A 34 25.90 -23.54 4.95
C ASP A 34 24.81 -24.23 5.81
N PRO A 35 24.33 -25.42 5.38
CA PRO A 35 23.32 -26.16 6.13
C PRO A 35 23.82 -26.66 7.49
N VAL A 36 25.14 -26.84 7.65
CA VAL A 36 25.74 -27.31 8.92
C VAL A 36 25.64 -26.20 9.96
N LYS A 37 25.95 -24.96 9.60
CA LYS A 37 25.85 -23.81 10.51
C LYS A 37 24.40 -23.61 11.00
N VAL A 38 23.43 -23.77 10.10
CA VAL A 38 22.00 -23.70 10.47
C VAL A 38 21.66 -24.82 11.45
N ALA A 39 22.03 -26.06 11.14
CA ALA A 39 21.76 -27.22 11.99
C ALA A 39 22.40 -27.09 13.37
N MET A 40 23.66 -26.63 13.47
CA MET A 40 24.34 -26.42 14.76
C MET A 40 23.56 -25.44 15.65
N ARG A 41 23.13 -24.29 15.12
CA ARG A 41 22.32 -23.32 15.89
C ARG A 41 20.94 -23.86 16.29
N VAL A 42 20.35 -24.70 15.45
CA VAL A 42 19.08 -25.40 15.81
C VAL A 42 19.30 -26.35 16.96
N ILE A 43 20.40 -27.11 16.95
CA ILE A 43 20.75 -28.06 18.00
C ILE A 43 20.94 -27.37 19.35
N GLU A 44 21.51 -26.18 19.41
CA GLU A 44 21.67 -25.38 20.62
C GLU A 44 20.32 -24.99 21.27
N GLY A 45 19.25 -24.85 20.47
CA GLY A 45 17.91 -24.49 20.92
C GLY A 45 16.98 -25.69 21.24
N LEU A 46 17.50 -26.93 21.23
CA LEU A 46 16.67 -28.13 21.43
C LEU A 46 16.27 -28.34 22.88
N TYR A 47 15.06 -28.85 23.07
CA TYR A 47 14.54 -29.33 24.35
C TYR A 47 13.87 -30.70 24.20
N ASP A 48 13.68 -31.40 25.31
CA ASP A 48 13.08 -32.75 25.30
C ASP A 48 11.57 -32.67 24.96
N GLY A 49 11.13 -33.52 24.05
CA GLY A 49 9.72 -33.56 23.61
C GLY A 49 9.37 -32.55 22.51
N VAL A 50 10.36 -31.82 21.94
CA VAL A 50 10.12 -30.92 20.81
C VAL A 50 9.45 -31.66 19.65
N THR A 51 8.44 -31.04 19.04
CA THR A 51 7.80 -31.64 17.86
C THR A 51 8.64 -31.42 16.60
N THR A 52 8.48 -32.29 15.60
CA THR A 52 9.15 -32.09 14.30
C THR A 52 8.67 -30.85 13.56
N SER A 53 7.45 -30.35 13.86
CA SER A 53 6.93 -29.09 13.32
C SER A 53 7.62 -27.88 13.95
N GLU A 54 7.82 -27.90 15.27
CA GLU A 54 8.58 -26.87 15.99
C GLU A 54 10.04 -26.85 15.57
N LEU A 55 10.65 -28.02 15.32
CA LEU A 55 12.01 -28.11 14.76
C LEU A 55 12.12 -27.44 13.37
N ASP A 56 11.17 -27.70 12.49
CA ASP A 56 11.12 -27.06 11.17
C ASP A 56 10.96 -25.52 11.33
N ASN A 57 10.12 -25.06 12.25
CA ASN A 57 9.97 -23.62 12.52
C ASN A 57 11.27 -23.01 13.08
N LEU A 58 11.90 -23.64 14.05
CA LEU A 58 13.17 -23.18 14.61
C LEU A 58 14.28 -23.14 13.54
N ALA A 59 14.34 -24.14 12.67
CA ALA A 59 15.30 -24.18 11.58
C ALA A 59 15.05 -23.04 10.55
N ALA A 60 13.79 -22.77 10.23
CA ALA A 60 13.43 -21.68 9.34
C ALA A 60 13.78 -20.31 9.94
N GLU A 61 13.46 -20.09 11.22
CA GLU A 61 13.81 -18.86 11.95
C GLU A 61 15.32 -18.68 12.05
N THR A 62 16.05 -19.73 12.34
CA THR A 62 17.52 -19.72 12.39
C THR A 62 18.11 -19.33 11.04
N ALA A 63 17.64 -19.94 9.94
CA ALA A 63 18.07 -19.55 8.61
C ALA A 63 17.70 -18.08 8.29
N ALA A 64 16.52 -17.62 8.70
CA ALA A 64 16.10 -16.24 8.50
C ALA A 64 16.99 -15.22 9.23
N THR A 65 17.53 -15.55 10.40
CA THR A 65 18.52 -14.69 11.10
C THR A 65 19.85 -14.58 10.36
N MET A 66 20.14 -15.52 9.46
CA MET A 66 21.39 -15.55 8.69
C MET A 66 21.28 -14.83 7.33
N THR A 67 20.14 -14.19 7.04
CA THR A 67 19.93 -13.42 5.80
C THR A 67 20.93 -12.28 5.62
N THR A 68 21.52 -11.79 6.70
CA THR A 68 22.60 -10.80 6.66
C THR A 68 23.95 -11.38 6.19
N THR A 69 24.08 -12.69 6.08
CA THR A 69 25.26 -13.35 5.50
C THR A 69 25.14 -13.50 3.99
N HIS A 70 23.98 -13.94 3.54
CA HIS A 70 23.62 -14.03 2.12
C HIS A 70 22.11 -14.03 1.93
N PRO A 71 21.54 -13.37 0.88
CA PRO A 71 20.09 -13.30 0.65
C PRO A 71 19.42 -14.68 0.53
N ASP A 72 20.14 -15.68 0.01
CA ASP A 72 19.60 -17.03 -0.19
C ASP A 72 19.23 -17.74 1.12
N TYR A 73 19.70 -17.28 2.27
CA TYR A 73 19.19 -17.78 3.55
C TYR A 73 17.70 -17.49 3.76
N ALA A 74 17.17 -16.40 3.16
CA ALA A 74 15.73 -16.13 3.16
C ALA A 74 14.96 -17.16 2.33
N LEU A 75 15.53 -17.63 1.22
CA LEU A 75 14.97 -18.70 0.40
C LEU A 75 15.01 -20.05 1.13
N LEU A 76 16.13 -20.37 1.79
CA LEU A 76 16.24 -21.59 2.61
C LEU A 76 15.22 -21.59 3.74
N ALA A 77 15.10 -20.48 4.47
CA ALA A 77 14.11 -20.32 5.55
C ALA A 77 12.67 -20.54 5.02
N ALA A 78 12.33 -19.96 3.88
CA ALA A 78 11.04 -20.14 3.25
C ALA A 78 10.82 -21.61 2.85
N ARG A 79 11.80 -22.26 2.24
CA ARG A 79 11.70 -23.67 1.82
C ARG A 79 11.46 -24.61 2.99
N ILE A 80 12.10 -24.37 4.13
CA ILE A 80 11.85 -25.12 5.35
C ILE A 80 10.40 -24.93 5.82
N SER A 81 9.93 -23.68 5.87
CA SER A 81 8.56 -23.35 6.27
C SER A 81 7.51 -23.92 5.29
N VAL A 82 7.75 -23.81 3.98
CA VAL A 82 6.88 -24.37 2.94
C VAL A 82 6.80 -25.90 3.08
N SER A 83 7.95 -26.56 3.24
CA SER A 83 7.97 -28.00 3.45
C SER A 83 7.24 -28.43 4.73
N ASN A 84 7.32 -27.62 5.80
CA ASN A 84 6.55 -27.85 7.03
C ASN A 84 5.05 -27.73 6.75
N LEU A 85 4.60 -26.65 6.05
CA LEU A 85 3.21 -26.48 5.66
C LEU A 85 2.70 -27.64 4.80
N HIS A 86 3.49 -28.07 3.80
CA HIS A 86 3.11 -29.16 2.91
C HIS A 86 2.94 -30.49 3.64
N LYS A 87 3.70 -30.74 4.72
CA LYS A 87 3.53 -31.93 5.57
C LYS A 87 2.31 -31.87 6.47
N ASN A 88 1.83 -30.66 6.78
CA ASN A 88 0.67 -30.44 7.65
C ASN A 88 -0.63 -30.23 6.87
N THR A 89 -0.60 -30.20 5.53
CA THR A 89 -1.75 -29.92 4.67
C THR A 89 -1.93 -30.99 3.58
N LYS A 90 -3.16 -31.13 3.11
CA LYS A 90 -3.46 -32.02 1.97
C LYS A 90 -2.81 -31.53 0.70
N LYS A 91 -2.38 -32.46 -0.16
CA LYS A 91 -1.82 -32.13 -1.47
C LYS A 91 -2.91 -31.79 -2.47
N SER A 92 -4.02 -32.53 -2.49
CA SER A 92 -5.12 -32.32 -3.45
C SER A 92 -5.79 -30.98 -3.17
N PHE A 93 -5.89 -30.15 -4.22
CA PHE A 93 -6.65 -28.91 -4.21
C PHE A 93 -8.15 -29.20 -4.01
N VAL A 94 -8.68 -30.18 -4.73
CA VAL A 94 -10.11 -30.53 -4.66
C VAL A 94 -10.50 -31.03 -3.27
N ASP A 95 -9.66 -31.86 -2.64
CA ASP A 95 -9.93 -32.33 -1.27
C ASP A 95 -9.90 -31.16 -0.26
N THR A 96 -8.96 -30.23 -0.41
CA THR A 96 -8.87 -29.02 0.43
C THR A 96 -10.10 -28.14 0.25
N MET A 97 -10.54 -27.93 -1.00
CA MET A 97 -11.75 -27.15 -1.28
C MET A 97 -13.02 -27.84 -0.76
N THR A 98 -13.05 -29.16 -0.79
CA THR A 98 -14.14 -29.96 -0.21
C THR A 98 -14.22 -29.78 1.29
N ASP A 99 -13.09 -29.79 2.00
CA ASP A 99 -13.07 -29.52 3.44
C ASP A 99 -13.57 -28.11 3.77
N LEU A 100 -13.14 -27.11 2.99
CA LEU A 100 -13.58 -25.72 3.16
C LEU A 100 -15.08 -25.54 2.88
N TYR A 101 -15.62 -26.26 1.90
CA TYR A 101 -17.03 -26.21 1.54
C TYR A 101 -17.92 -26.91 2.61
N ASN A 102 -17.48 -28.05 3.12
CA ASN A 102 -18.24 -28.84 4.09
C ASN A 102 -18.01 -28.42 5.54
N TYR A 103 -17.30 -27.32 5.77
CA TYR A 103 -16.96 -26.88 7.13
C TYR A 103 -18.20 -26.65 7.99
N VAL A 104 -18.15 -27.25 9.18
CA VAL A 104 -19.13 -27.06 10.26
C VAL A 104 -18.42 -26.41 11.44
N ASN A 105 -18.94 -25.29 11.91
CA ASN A 105 -18.36 -24.61 13.07
C ASN A 105 -18.54 -25.49 14.32
N PRO A 106 -17.47 -25.91 15.01
CA PRO A 106 -17.56 -26.86 16.10
C PRO A 106 -18.24 -26.29 17.36
N ARG A 107 -18.35 -24.98 17.50
CA ARG A 107 -19.01 -24.33 18.64
C ARG A 107 -20.51 -24.15 18.45
N THR A 108 -20.94 -23.94 17.21
CA THR A 108 -22.35 -23.65 16.88
C THR A 108 -23.03 -24.83 16.22
N GLU A 109 -22.27 -25.85 15.79
CA GLU A 109 -22.74 -27.05 15.05
C GLU A 109 -23.47 -26.69 13.74
N LYS A 110 -23.28 -25.45 13.26
CA LYS A 110 -23.87 -24.94 12.01
C LYS A 110 -22.89 -25.04 10.85
N LYS A 111 -23.42 -25.35 9.68
CA LYS A 111 -22.67 -25.26 8.43
C LYS A 111 -22.17 -23.81 8.24
N ALA A 112 -20.89 -23.68 7.96
CA ALA A 112 -20.21 -22.39 7.75
C ALA A 112 -19.22 -22.51 6.58
N PRO A 113 -19.71 -22.75 5.35
CA PRO A 113 -18.85 -22.98 4.19
C PRO A 113 -17.98 -21.75 3.93
N LEU A 114 -16.72 -21.99 3.59
CA LEU A 114 -15.76 -20.98 3.19
C LEU A 114 -15.61 -20.89 1.66
N LEU A 115 -16.33 -21.71 0.93
CA LEU A 115 -16.37 -21.75 -0.52
C LEU A 115 -17.80 -21.56 -1.01
N ALA A 116 -18.01 -20.82 -2.08
CA ALA A 116 -19.32 -20.60 -2.69
C ALA A 116 -19.80 -21.87 -3.42
N ASP A 117 -21.12 -22.11 -3.44
CA ASP A 117 -21.73 -23.30 -4.05
C ASP A 117 -21.36 -23.48 -5.53
N ASN A 118 -21.46 -22.41 -6.32
CA ASN A 118 -21.12 -22.40 -7.74
C ASN A 118 -19.63 -22.67 -7.98
N VAL A 119 -18.76 -22.08 -7.18
CA VAL A 119 -17.30 -22.29 -7.26
C VAL A 119 -16.94 -23.72 -6.90
N TYR A 120 -17.51 -24.27 -5.83
CA TYR A 120 -17.28 -25.65 -5.43
C TYR A 120 -17.75 -26.65 -6.50
N LYS A 121 -18.92 -26.40 -7.10
CA LYS A 121 -19.42 -27.22 -8.19
C LYS A 121 -18.46 -27.26 -9.39
N ILE A 122 -17.98 -26.10 -9.82
CA ILE A 122 -17.01 -25.99 -10.93
C ILE A 122 -15.72 -26.75 -10.60
N ILE A 123 -15.19 -26.59 -9.39
CA ILE A 123 -13.98 -27.29 -8.95
C ILE A 123 -14.20 -28.79 -8.94
N LYS A 124 -15.32 -29.28 -8.44
CA LYS A 124 -15.64 -30.71 -8.37
C LYS A 124 -15.83 -31.33 -9.76
N ASP A 125 -16.55 -30.63 -10.62
CA ASP A 125 -16.82 -31.11 -12.00
C ASP A 125 -15.55 -31.14 -12.86
N ASN A 126 -14.51 -30.40 -12.51
CA ASN A 126 -13.22 -30.28 -13.21
C ASN A 126 -12.03 -30.71 -12.35
N ALA A 127 -12.25 -31.64 -11.42
CA ALA A 127 -11.30 -32.01 -10.39
C ALA A 127 -9.95 -32.47 -10.93
N GLU A 128 -9.92 -33.36 -11.89
CA GLU A 128 -8.69 -33.89 -12.50
C GLU A 128 -7.88 -32.79 -13.21
N LEU A 129 -8.55 -31.95 -13.98
CA LEU A 129 -7.92 -30.84 -14.70
C LEU A 129 -7.26 -29.87 -13.72
N LEU A 130 -7.99 -29.44 -12.68
CA LEU A 130 -7.50 -28.44 -11.73
C LEU A 130 -6.38 -29.00 -10.84
N ASP A 131 -6.53 -30.21 -10.30
CA ASP A 131 -5.48 -30.85 -9.50
C ASP A 131 -4.19 -31.10 -10.30
N SER A 132 -4.29 -31.48 -11.56
CA SER A 132 -3.13 -31.71 -12.44
C SER A 132 -2.45 -30.42 -12.91
N THR A 133 -3.16 -29.32 -12.97
CA THR A 133 -2.63 -28.01 -13.37
C THR A 133 -1.71 -27.39 -12.31
N ILE A 134 -1.94 -27.68 -11.05
CA ILE A 134 -1.23 -27.02 -9.94
C ILE A 134 0.22 -27.50 -9.85
N ILE A 135 1.16 -26.52 -9.78
CA ILE A 135 2.59 -26.78 -9.67
C ILE A 135 3.08 -26.41 -8.28
N TYR A 136 3.03 -27.34 -7.35
CA TYR A 136 3.37 -27.14 -5.94
C TYR A 136 4.81 -26.72 -5.67
N ASN A 137 5.75 -27.06 -6.56
CA ASN A 137 7.14 -26.64 -6.44
C ASN A 137 7.32 -25.12 -6.47
N ARG A 138 6.37 -24.38 -7.02
CA ARG A 138 6.42 -22.91 -7.04
C ARG A 138 6.27 -22.29 -5.66
N ASP A 139 5.70 -23.01 -4.68
CA ASP A 139 5.67 -22.57 -3.29
C ASP A 139 7.08 -22.36 -2.70
N PHE A 140 8.05 -23.17 -3.16
CA PHE A 140 9.44 -23.07 -2.73
C PHE A 140 10.20 -21.86 -3.31
N GLY A 141 9.58 -21.08 -4.16
CA GLY A 141 10.12 -19.86 -4.75
C GLY A 141 9.79 -18.57 -3.96
N TYR A 142 9.04 -18.63 -2.88
CA TYR A 142 8.84 -17.49 -1.97
C TYR A 142 10.08 -17.26 -1.10
N ASP A 143 10.28 -16.00 -0.66
CA ASP A 143 11.19 -15.74 0.44
C ASP A 143 10.46 -15.93 1.79
N TYR A 144 11.23 -15.95 2.87
CA TYR A 144 10.69 -16.22 4.21
C TYR A 144 9.60 -15.22 4.63
N PHE A 145 9.84 -13.94 4.40
CA PHE A 145 8.93 -12.89 4.86
C PHE A 145 7.65 -12.84 4.00
N GLY A 146 7.78 -13.09 2.70
CA GLY A 146 6.64 -13.23 1.79
C GLY A 146 5.77 -14.43 2.17
N PHE A 147 6.39 -15.57 2.40
CA PHE A 147 5.68 -16.78 2.81
C PHE A 147 5.01 -16.63 4.18
N LYS A 148 5.71 -16.06 5.17
CA LYS A 148 5.12 -15.77 6.50
C LYS A 148 3.96 -14.78 6.44
N THR A 149 3.98 -13.86 5.49
CA THR A 149 2.84 -12.95 5.24
C THR A 149 1.63 -13.73 4.73
N LEU A 150 1.82 -14.68 3.81
CA LEU A 150 0.76 -15.58 3.34
C LEU A 150 0.18 -16.43 4.46
N GLU A 151 1.02 -17.12 5.23
CA GLU A 151 0.59 -17.97 6.37
C GLU A 151 -0.24 -17.18 7.39
N ARG A 152 0.24 -16.01 7.76
CA ARG A 152 -0.41 -15.22 8.81
C ARG A 152 -1.78 -14.73 8.42
N SER A 153 -1.93 -14.21 7.18
CA SER A 153 -3.07 -13.35 6.84
C SER A 153 -3.89 -13.81 5.64
N TYR A 154 -3.37 -14.65 4.75
CA TYR A 154 -3.98 -14.93 3.45
C TYR A 154 -4.54 -16.35 3.30
N LEU A 155 -3.81 -17.35 3.77
CA LEU A 155 -4.22 -18.75 3.61
C LEU A 155 -5.42 -19.06 4.52
N LEU A 156 -6.41 -19.73 3.97
CA LEU A 156 -7.62 -20.09 4.71
C LEU A 156 -7.34 -21.14 5.79
N LYS A 157 -8.06 -21.01 6.87
CA LYS A 157 -7.90 -21.81 8.10
C LYS A 157 -9.21 -22.47 8.47
N LEU A 158 -9.12 -23.67 9.00
CA LEU A 158 -10.22 -24.35 9.68
C LEU A 158 -9.81 -24.57 11.15
N ASN A 159 -10.65 -24.16 12.09
CA ASN A 159 -10.39 -24.28 13.53
C ASN A 159 -9.05 -23.68 13.99
N GLY A 160 -8.60 -22.62 13.31
CA GLY A 160 -7.33 -21.95 13.60
C GLY A 160 -6.12 -22.52 12.85
N GLU A 161 -6.23 -23.71 12.26
CA GLU A 161 -5.15 -24.37 11.52
C GLU A 161 -5.22 -24.05 10.02
N ILE A 162 -4.06 -23.78 9.40
CA ILE A 162 -3.97 -23.51 7.97
C ILE A 162 -4.24 -24.80 7.19
N VAL A 163 -5.16 -24.75 6.23
CA VAL A 163 -5.49 -25.86 5.33
C VAL A 163 -5.14 -25.61 3.87
N GLU A 164 -5.11 -24.35 3.47
CA GLU A 164 -4.70 -23.95 2.12
C GLU A 164 -3.17 -23.88 1.99
N ARG A 165 -2.65 -24.34 0.86
CA ARG A 165 -1.30 -24.02 0.40
C ARG A 165 -1.35 -22.75 -0.45
N PRO A 166 -0.23 -22.02 -0.66
CA PRO A 166 -0.23 -20.85 -1.54
C PRO A 166 -0.79 -21.14 -2.93
N GLN A 167 -0.43 -22.26 -3.55
CA GLN A 167 -0.96 -22.64 -4.86
C GLN A 167 -2.45 -22.94 -4.84
N HIS A 168 -2.99 -23.48 -3.75
CA HIS A 168 -4.43 -23.64 -3.57
C HIS A 168 -5.15 -22.31 -3.54
N MET A 169 -4.62 -21.33 -2.80
CA MET A 169 -5.17 -19.97 -2.76
C MET A 169 -5.21 -19.35 -4.16
N LEU A 170 -4.11 -19.43 -4.92
CA LEU A 170 -4.03 -18.85 -6.25
C LEU A 170 -5.02 -19.48 -7.23
N MET A 171 -5.21 -20.79 -7.16
CA MET A 171 -6.20 -21.49 -7.99
C MET A 171 -7.63 -21.16 -7.57
N ARG A 172 -7.93 -21.12 -6.26
CA ARG A 172 -9.24 -20.68 -5.74
C ARG A 172 -9.59 -19.28 -6.20
N VAL A 173 -8.65 -18.35 -6.12
CA VAL A 173 -8.83 -16.96 -6.57
C VAL A 173 -9.12 -16.93 -8.07
N SER A 174 -8.37 -17.67 -8.86
CA SER A 174 -8.53 -17.71 -10.32
C SER A 174 -9.88 -18.29 -10.75
N VAL A 175 -10.31 -19.40 -10.16
CA VAL A 175 -11.62 -19.99 -10.42
C VAL A 175 -12.75 -19.07 -9.92
N GLY A 176 -12.59 -18.44 -8.77
CA GLY A 176 -13.56 -17.47 -8.25
C GLY A 176 -13.80 -16.25 -9.15
N ILE A 177 -12.78 -15.81 -9.88
CA ILE A 177 -12.90 -14.71 -10.85
C ILE A 177 -13.53 -15.18 -12.17
N HIS A 178 -13.06 -16.31 -12.70
CA HIS A 178 -13.38 -16.74 -14.07
C HIS A 178 -14.54 -17.71 -14.17
N LEU A 179 -14.88 -18.39 -13.08
CA LEU A 179 -15.94 -19.43 -13.02
C LEU A 179 -15.77 -20.49 -14.12
N ASP A 180 -16.71 -20.60 -15.05
CA ASP A 180 -16.72 -21.60 -16.13
C ASP A 180 -15.65 -21.37 -17.20
N ASP A 181 -15.05 -20.20 -17.27
CA ASP A 181 -13.95 -19.90 -18.18
C ASP A 181 -12.63 -20.45 -17.62
N LEU A 182 -12.48 -21.77 -17.70
CA LEU A 182 -11.34 -22.47 -17.12
C LEU A 182 -10.01 -22.14 -17.80
N ASP A 183 -10.01 -21.83 -19.09
CA ASP A 183 -8.79 -21.44 -19.81
C ASP A 183 -8.24 -20.13 -19.24
N ALA A 184 -9.10 -19.13 -19.04
CA ALA A 184 -8.72 -17.87 -18.42
C ALA A 184 -8.34 -18.06 -16.94
N ALA A 185 -9.00 -18.95 -16.21
CA ALA A 185 -8.65 -19.28 -14.81
C ALA A 185 -7.26 -19.91 -14.73
N ILE A 186 -6.93 -20.85 -15.59
CA ILE A 186 -5.63 -21.53 -15.64
C ILE A 186 -4.53 -20.55 -16.04
N GLU A 187 -4.76 -19.70 -17.05
CA GLU A 187 -3.80 -18.65 -17.43
C GLU A 187 -3.54 -17.68 -16.25
N THR A 188 -4.59 -17.22 -15.58
CA THR A 188 -4.49 -16.34 -14.41
C THR A 188 -3.70 -17.01 -13.29
N TYR A 189 -4.01 -18.29 -12.99
CA TYR A 189 -3.26 -19.07 -12.02
C TYR A 189 -1.77 -19.11 -12.36
N HIS A 190 -1.42 -19.44 -13.59
CA HIS A 190 -0.03 -19.54 -14.00
C HIS A 190 0.71 -18.20 -13.90
N LEU A 191 0.08 -17.09 -14.30
CA LEU A 191 0.70 -15.77 -14.21
C LEU A 191 0.93 -15.33 -12.76
N MET A 192 -0.05 -15.51 -11.87
CA MET A 192 0.10 -15.23 -10.45
C MET A 192 1.11 -16.17 -9.78
N SER A 193 1.05 -17.45 -10.09
CA SER A 193 1.93 -18.48 -9.54
C SER A 193 3.39 -18.26 -9.94
N LYS A 194 3.63 -17.77 -11.15
CA LYS A 194 4.96 -17.33 -11.63
C LYS A 194 5.35 -15.95 -11.16
N LYS A 195 4.50 -15.26 -10.38
CA LYS A 195 4.75 -13.93 -9.79
C LYS A 195 4.81 -12.76 -10.78
N TYR A 196 4.18 -12.86 -11.95
CA TYR A 196 4.12 -11.73 -12.88
C TYR A 196 3.21 -10.62 -12.42
N PHE A 197 2.15 -10.93 -11.70
CA PHE A 197 1.25 -9.97 -11.07
C PHE A 197 0.53 -10.60 -9.88
N THR A 198 -0.15 -9.79 -9.10
CA THR A 198 -1.08 -10.26 -8.08
C THR A 198 -2.32 -9.37 -8.02
N HIS A 199 -3.45 -9.98 -7.73
CA HIS A 199 -4.63 -9.24 -7.31
C HIS A 199 -4.43 -8.62 -5.93
N ALA A 200 -5.24 -7.61 -5.62
CA ALA A 200 -5.20 -6.95 -4.32
C ALA A 200 -5.65 -7.86 -3.18
N THR A 201 -5.29 -7.48 -1.97
CA THR A 201 -5.56 -8.25 -0.75
C THR A 201 -7.01 -8.71 -0.59
N PRO A 202 -8.05 -7.87 -0.81
CA PRO A 202 -9.44 -8.34 -0.69
C PRO A 202 -9.79 -9.43 -1.69
N THR A 203 -9.27 -9.36 -2.90
CA THR A 203 -9.44 -10.40 -3.93
C THR A 203 -8.81 -11.72 -3.49
N LEU A 204 -7.57 -11.67 -2.98
CA LEU A 204 -6.87 -12.87 -2.48
C LEU A 204 -7.59 -13.49 -1.28
N PHE A 205 -8.18 -12.68 -0.41
CA PHE A 205 -8.94 -13.16 0.74
C PHE A 205 -10.27 -13.81 0.37
N ASN A 206 -11.03 -13.19 -0.52
CA ASN A 206 -12.46 -13.41 -0.65
C ASN A 206 -12.90 -14.03 -1.97
N SER A 207 -12.03 -14.09 -2.99
CA SER A 207 -12.41 -14.72 -4.26
C SER A 207 -12.73 -16.19 -4.06
N GLY A 208 -13.86 -16.62 -4.58
CA GLY A 208 -14.38 -17.98 -4.45
C GLY A 208 -15.15 -18.25 -3.15
N THR A 209 -15.20 -17.32 -2.21
CA THR A 209 -15.98 -17.44 -0.96
C THR A 209 -17.46 -17.09 -1.16
N PRO A 210 -18.36 -17.43 -0.21
CA PRO A 210 -19.79 -17.15 -0.34
C PRO A 210 -20.17 -15.67 -0.43
N LYS A 211 -19.33 -14.79 0.11
CA LYS A 211 -19.48 -13.33 0.00
C LYS A 211 -18.19 -12.72 -0.55
N PRO A 212 -17.97 -12.80 -1.87
CA PRO A 212 -16.69 -12.44 -2.46
C PRO A 212 -16.54 -10.91 -2.61
N GLN A 213 -16.39 -10.20 -1.49
CA GLN A 213 -16.06 -8.78 -1.52
C GLN A 213 -14.57 -8.64 -1.88
N MET A 214 -14.30 -8.29 -3.14
CA MET A 214 -12.96 -8.26 -3.73
C MET A 214 -12.43 -6.84 -3.95
N SER A 215 -13.27 -5.82 -3.72
CA SER A 215 -12.90 -4.42 -3.94
C SER A 215 -12.05 -3.88 -2.78
N SER A 216 -11.03 -3.11 -3.11
CA SER A 216 -10.11 -2.54 -2.11
C SER A 216 -10.55 -1.17 -1.62
N CYS A 217 -11.14 -0.37 -2.50
CA CYS A 217 -11.33 1.06 -2.30
C CYS A 217 -12.78 1.45 -2.53
N PHE A 218 -13.28 2.26 -1.61
CA PHE A 218 -14.62 2.84 -1.66
C PHE A 218 -14.52 4.34 -1.39
N LEU A 219 -15.15 5.13 -2.24
CA LEU A 219 -15.24 6.57 -2.10
C LEU A 219 -16.69 6.95 -1.84
N LEU A 220 -16.92 7.66 -0.74
CA LEU A 220 -18.24 8.15 -0.34
C LEU A 220 -18.24 9.68 -0.29
N ALA A 221 -19.30 10.29 -0.78
CA ALA A 221 -19.65 11.64 -0.39
C ALA A 221 -20.66 11.58 0.77
N MET A 222 -20.54 12.49 1.74
CA MET A 222 -21.57 12.62 2.76
C MET A 222 -22.90 12.86 2.06
N LYS A 223 -23.90 12.01 2.32
CA LYS A 223 -25.14 11.99 1.55
C LYS A 223 -25.89 13.32 1.57
N ASP A 224 -26.03 13.88 2.78
CA ASP A 224 -26.75 15.12 2.99
C ASP A 224 -26.26 15.77 4.28
N ASP A 225 -26.44 17.09 4.41
CA ASP A 225 -26.20 17.88 5.61
C ASP A 225 -27.39 17.78 6.58
N SER A 226 -27.70 16.56 7.00
CA SER A 226 -28.78 16.21 7.91
C SER A 226 -28.37 15.03 8.79
N ILE A 227 -29.04 14.83 9.91
CA ILE A 227 -28.81 13.66 10.77
C ILE A 227 -29.01 12.37 9.99
N ASP A 228 -30.09 12.28 9.21
CA ASP A 228 -30.36 11.09 8.39
C ASP A 228 -29.23 10.84 7.37
N GLY A 229 -28.81 11.86 6.62
CA GLY A 229 -27.74 11.74 5.64
C GLY A 229 -26.39 11.38 6.27
N ILE A 230 -26.05 11.98 7.41
CA ILE A 230 -24.80 11.70 8.15
C ILE A 230 -24.78 10.25 8.67
N TYR A 231 -25.85 9.81 9.33
CA TYR A 231 -25.94 8.47 9.91
C TYR A 231 -26.13 7.37 8.85
N ASP A 232 -26.79 7.65 7.74
CA ASP A 232 -26.82 6.75 6.60
C ASP A 232 -25.42 6.55 6.02
N THR A 233 -24.65 7.62 5.88
CA THR A 233 -23.25 7.54 5.44
C THR A 233 -22.40 6.76 6.45
N LEU A 234 -22.58 7.01 7.75
CA LEU A 234 -21.91 6.26 8.81
C LEU A 234 -22.20 4.75 8.74
N LYS A 235 -23.47 4.39 8.55
CA LYS A 235 -23.90 3.00 8.37
C LYS A 235 -23.23 2.37 7.14
N GLN A 236 -23.13 3.10 6.03
CA GLN A 236 -22.43 2.63 4.85
C GLN A 236 -20.93 2.38 5.13
N THR A 237 -20.26 3.32 5.80
CA THR A 237 -18.83 3.13 6.17
C THR A 237 -18.62 1.90 7.05
N ALA A 238 -19.51 1.65 8.00
CA ALA A 238 -19.45 0.46 8.86
C ALA A 238 -19.59 -0.85 8.07
N LYS A 239 -20.56 -0.93 7.15
CA LYS A 239 -20.79 -2.10 6.28
C LYS A 239 -19.61 -2.36 5.34
N ILE A 240 -19.04 -1.31 4.76
CA ILE A 240 -17.89 -1.40 3.87
C ILE A 240 -16.66 -1.87 4.67
N SER A 241 -16.40 -1.29 5.84
CA SER A 241 -15.31 -1.70 6.72
C SER A 241 -15.45 -3.17 7.14
N GLN A 242 -16.64 -3.60 7.56
CA GLN A 242 -16.91 -5.00 7.90
C GLN A 242 -16.52 -5.97 6.78
N SER A 243 -16.67 -5.57 5.54
CA SER A 243 -16.34 -6.37 4.34
C SER A 243 -14.92 -6.14 3.80
N ALA A 244 -14.02 -5.58 4.61
CA ALA A 244 -12.61 -5.35 4.28
C ALA A 244 -12.32 -4.21 3.28
N GLY A 245 -13.26 -3.28 3.05
CA GLY A 245 -13.05 -2.10 2.22
C GLY A 245 -12.34 -0.96 2.95
N GLY A 246 -11.38 -0.31 2.29
CA GLY A 246 -10.81 0.97 2.71
C GLY A 246 -11.69 2.13 2.21
N ILE A 247 -11.77 3.22 2.98
CA ILE A 247 -12.75 4.28 2.75
C ILE A 247 -12.08 5.64 2.57
N GLY A 248 -12.49 6.37 1.52
CA GLY A 248 -12.32 7.81 1.41
C GLY A 248 -13.70 8.49 1.51
N LEU A 249 -13.82 9.48 2.38
CA LEU A 249 -15.07 10.19 2.64
C LEU A 249 -14.88 11.69 2.48
N SER A 250 -15.67 12.32 1.60
CA SER A 250 -15.74 13.78 1.50
C SER A 250 -16.83 14.35 2.40
N ILE A 251 -16.49 15.41 3.14
CA ILE A 251 -17.39 16.05 4.12
C ILE A 251 -17.59 17.55 3.85
N HIS A 252 -17.24 18.03 2.67
CA HIS A 252 -17.28 19.45 2.31
C HIS A 252 -18.66 20.08 2.45
N ASN A 253 -19.72 19.29 2.31
CA ASN A 253 -21.11 19.73 2.35
C ASN A 253 -21.71 19.85 3.76
N ILE A 254 -20.98 19.45 4.78
CA ILE A 254 -21.47 19.51 6.17
C ILE A 254 -21.25 20.90 6.74
N ARG A 255 -22.32 21.49 7.27
CA ARG A 255 -22.28 22.83 7.86
C ARG A 255 -21.28 22.98 9.00
N ALA A 256 -20.69 24.17 9.09
CA ALA A 256 -19.70 24.50 10.09
C ALA A 256 -20.31 24.74 11.48
N THR A 257 -19.46 24.75 12.48
CA THR A 257 -19.78 25.15 13.86
C THR A 257 -20.48 26.50 13.88
N GLY A 258 -21.53 26.62 14.69
CA GLY A 258 -22.31 27.85 14.85
C GLY A 258 -23.28 28.15 13.70
N SER A 259 -23.41 27.27 12.70
CA SER A 259 -24.39 27.41 11.62
C SER A 259 -25.80 27.20 12.17
N TYR A 260 -26.75 28.05 11.73
CA TYR A 260 -28.15 28.01 12.20
C TYR A 260 -28.87 26.70 11.80
N ILE A 261 -29.60 26.14 12.75
CA ILE A 261 -30.46 24.99 12.54
C ILE A 261 -31.91 25.42 12.51
N ALA A 262 -32.55 25.33 11.35
CA ALA A 262 -33.94 25.65 11.18
C ALA A 262 -34.84 24.71 12.01
N GLY A 263 -35.92 25.26 12.55
CA GLY A 263 -36.93 24.53 13.30
C GLY A 263 -36.62 24.37 14.81
N THR A 264 -35.36 24.40 15.23
CA THR A 264 -34.97 24.31 16.64
C THR A 264 -34.45 25.63 17.20
N ASN A 265 -34.17 26.60 16.37
CA ASN A 265 -33.50 27.86 16.71
C ASN A 265 -32.12 27.62 17.39
N GLY A 266 -31.52 26.51 17.10
CA GLY A 266 -30.20 26.09 17.58
C GLY A 266 -29.07 26.36 16.60
N THR A 267 -27.86 25.95 17.00
CA THR A 267 -26.67 26.05 16.16
C THR A 267 -25.96 24.71 16.07
N SER A 268 -25.30 24.48 14.93
CA SER A 268 -24.51 23.28 14.66
C SER A 268 -23.24 23.22 15.53
N ASN A 269 -22.89 22.03 15.98
CA ASN A 269 -21.61 21.74 16.62
C ASN A 269 -20.44 21.53 15.63
N GLY A 270 -20.72 21.56 14.32
CA GLY A 270 -19.73 21.44 13.27
C GLY A 270 -19.22 20.02 13.04
N ILE A 271 -18.07 19.92 12.34
CA ILE A 271 -17.54 18.64 11.86
C ILE A 271 -16.79 17.83 12.91
N VAL A 272 -16.23 18.45 13.97
CA VAL A 272 -15.38 17.75 14.94
C VAL A 272 -16.16 16.69 15.74
N PRO A 273 -17.28 16.99 16.38
CA PRO A 273 -18.07 15.98 17.08
C PRO A 273 -18.59 14.88 16.16
N MET A 274 -18.99 15.24 14.94
CA MET A 274 -19.39 14.27 13.91
C MET A 274 -18.26 13.31 13.57
N LEU A 275 -17.05 13.82 13.33
CA LEU A 275 -15.90 12.97 12.97
C LEU A 275 -15.45 12.05 14.12
N ARG A 276 -15.70 12.41 15.37
CA ARG A 276 -15.47 11.52 16.52
C ARG A 276 -16.35 10.27 16.43
N VAL A 277 -17.60 10.39 15.99
CA VAL A 277 -18.48 9.23 15.78
C VAL A 277 -17.92 8.33 14.68
N PHE A 278 -17.40 8.88 13.59
CA PHE A 278 -16.73 8.12 12.53
C PHE A 278 -15.44 7.48 13.03
N ASN A 279 -14.68 8.18 13.88
CA ASN A 279 -13.47 7.64 14.50
C ASN A 279 -13.76 6.39 15.35
N ASP A 280 -14.77 6.46 16.21
CA ASP A 280 -15.14 5.34 17.06
C ASP A 280 -15.73 4.17 16.24
N THR A 281 -16.44 4.48 15.17
CA THR A 281 -16.92 3.46 14.21
C THR A 281 -15.76 2.74 13.52
N ALA A 282 -14.72 3.48 13.10
CA ALA A 282 -13.51 2.88 12.51
C ALA A 282 -12.77 1.96 13.50
N ARG A 283 -12.76 2.34 14.78
CA ARG A 283 -12.16 1.51 15.85
C ARG A 283 -13.00 0.25 16.14
N TYR A 284 -14.32 0.39 16.12
CA TYR A 284 -15.24 -0.70 16.45
C TYR A 284 -15.36 -1.73 15.33
N VAL A 285 -15.47 -1.30 14.08
CA VAL A 285 -15.71 -2.18 12.94
C VAL A 285 -14.40 -2.49 12.21
N ASP A 286 -13.77 -3.58 12.61
CA ASP A 286 -12.55 -4.08 11.97
C ASP A 286 -12.82 -4.56 10.55
N GLN A 287 -11.84 -4.39 9.67
CA GLN A 287 -11.88 -4.89 8.30
C GLN A 287 -11.82 -6.42 8.26
N GLY A 288 -12.83 -7.02 7.63
CA GLY A 288 -12.86 -8.46 7.37
C GLY A 288 -12.85 -9.32 8.63
N GLY A 289 -13.46 -8.88 9.73
CA GLY A 289 -13.58 -9.66 10.95
C GLY A 289 -12.27 -9.81 11.72
N GLY A 290 -11.56 -8.73 11.94
CA GLY A 290 -10.33 -8.71 12.73
C GLY A 290 -9.04 -8.90 11.92
N LYS A 291 -9.12 -8.98 10.60
CA LYS A 291 -7.93 -9.09 9.73
C LYS A 291 -7.11 -7.78 9.71
N ARG A 292 -7.79 -6.63 9.76
CA ARG A 292 -7.19 -5.27 9.80
C ARG A 292 -8.10 -4.34 10.59
N LYS A 293 -7.54 -3.23 11.12
CA LYS A 293 -8.35 -2.16 11.70
C LYS A 293 -9.12 -1.40 10.63
N GLY A 294 -10.31 -0.89 10.97
CA GLY A 294 -11.06 0.02 10.12
C GLY A 294 -10.26 1.28 9.82
N SER A 295 -10.32 1.77 8.60
CA SER A 295 -9.49 2.89 8.13
C SER A 295 -10.28 3.79 7.20
N PHE A 296 -10.48 5.05 7.62
CA PHE A 296 -11.22 6.06 6.89
C PHE A 296 -10.36 7.29 6.68
N ALA A 297 -10.24 7.76 5.44
CA ALA A 297 -9.63 9.03 5.10
C ALA A 297 -10.71 10.09 4.87
N ILE A 298 -10.61 11.20 5.56
CA ILE A 298 -11.57 12.30 5.52
C ILE A 298 -11.02 13.43 4.67
N TYR A 299 -11.78 13.83 3.67
CA TYR A 299 -11.43 14.87 2.70
C TYR A 299 -12.21 16.14 2.98
N VAL A 300 -11.51 17.26 3.09
CA VAL A 300 -12.10 18.58 3.23
C VAL A 300 -11.39 19.60 2.34
N GLU A 301 -12.13 20.59 1.85
CA GLU A 301 -11.55 21.73 1.13
C GLU A 301 -11.11 22.85 2.09
N PRO A 302 -10.05 23.61 1.76
CA PRO A 302 -9.47 24.62 2.67
C PRO A 302 -10.38 25.83 2.94
N TRP A 303 -11.44 26.00 2.20
CA TRP A 303 -12.41 27.09 2.45
C TRP A 303 -13.41 26.79 3.56
N HIS A 304 -13.51 25.54 4.03
CA HIS A 304 -14.46 25.17 5.08
C HIS A 304 -14.16 25.91 6.39
N ALA A 305 -15.19 26.48 7.03
CA ALA A 305 -15.01 27.34 8.20
C ALA A 305 -14.38 26.61 9.41
N ASP A 306 -14.55 25.30 9.52
CA ASP A 306 -13.96 24.48 10.61
C ASP A 306 -12.57 23.93 10.27
N ILE A 307 -11.91 24.45 9.23
CA ILE A 307 -10.64 23.88 8.73
C ILE A 307 -9.52 23.84 9.77
N PHE A 308 -9.41 24.85 10.63
CA PHE A 308 -8.37 24.87 11.67
C PHE A 308 -8.56 23.77 12.71
N ASP A 309 -9.80 23.51 13.12
CA ASP A 309 -10.12 22.42 14.04
C ASP A 309 -9.89 21.05 13.39
N PHE A 310 -10.21 20.93 12.10
CA PHE A 310 -9.91 19.74 11.32
C PHE A 310 -8.41 19.42 11.30
N LEU A 311 -7.55 20.41 11.11
CA LEU A 311 -6.10 20.24 11.08
C LEU A 311 -5.51 19.81 12.44
N ASN A 312 -6.26 20.00 13.53
CA ASN A 312 -5.84 19.62 14.87
C ASN A 312 -6.28 18.20 15.28
N LEU A 313 -7.16 17.54 14.52
CA LEU A 313 -7.81 16.28 14.92
C LEU A 313 -6.83 15.13 15.22
N LYS A 314 -5.69 15.09 14.56
CA LYS A 314 -4.68 14.02 14.70
C LYS A 314 -3.53 14.36 15.67
N LYS A 315 -3.48 15.58 16.19
CA LYS A 315 -2.39 15.99 17.08
C LYS A 315 -2.36 15.16 18.37
N ASN A 316 -1.14 14.90 18.86
CA ASN A 316 -0.92 14.09 20.07
C ASN A 316 -1.15 14.84 21.38
N HIS A 317 -1.38 16.13 21.34
CA HIS A 317 -1.61 17.01 22.48
C HIS A 317 -2.93 17.77 22.37
N GLY A 318 -3.35 18.43 23.46
CA GLY A 318 -4.59 19.18 23.54
C GLY A 318 -5.75 18.36 24.11
N LYS A 319 -6.96 18.92 24.04
CA LYS A 319 -8.15 18.32 24.63
C LYS A 319 -8.60 17.11 23.81
N GLU A 320 -8.82 15.97 24.47
CA GLU A 320 -9.18 14.70 23.84
C GLU A 320 -10.53 14.76 23.10
N GLU A 321 -11.49 15.53 23.64
CA GLU A 321 -12.79 15.76 23.00
C GLU A 321 -12.68 16.47 21.64
N MET A 322 -11.54 17.10 21.35
CA MET A 322 -11.25 17.76 20.07
C MET A 322 -10.34 16.93 19.18
N ARG A 323 -10.21 15.63 19.42
CA ARG A 323 -9.34 14.71 18.67
C ARG A 323 -10.12 13.55 18.08
N ALA A 324 -9.65 13.08 16.91
CA ALA A 324 -10.11 11.89 16.23
C ALA A 324 -8.91 11.24 15.51
N ARG A 325 -8.02 10.59 16.29
CA ARG A 325 -6.67 10.19 15.85
C ARG A 325 -6.64 8.94 15.00
N ASP A 326 -7.68 8.11 15.04
CA ASP A 326 -7.73 6.87 14.25
C ASP A 326 -8.16 7.09 12.81
N LEU A 327 -8.69 8.27 12.49
CA LEU A 327 -8.99 8.70 11.14
C LEU A 327 -7.73 9.23 10.43
N PHE A 328 -7.78 9.22 9.10
CA PHE A 328 -6.78 9.85 8.24
C PHE A 328 -7.39 11.10 7.61
N TYR A 329 -6.56 12.09 7.30
CA TYR A 329 -7.02 13.40 6.87
C TYR A 329 -6.36 13.82 5.56
N ALA A 330 -7.13 14.44 4.69
CA ALA A 330 -6.69 14.89 3.38
C ALA A 330 -7.25 16.27 3.04
N MET A 331 -6.42 17.09 2.43
CA MET A 331 -6.80 18.38 1.85
C MET A 331 -7.15 18.20 0.38
N TRP A 332 -8.34 18.65 0.02
CA TRP A 332 -8.83 18.71 -1.36
C TRP A 332 -8.75 20.15 -1.83
N VAL A 333 -7.65 20.50 -2.51
CA VAL A 333 -7.20 21.89 -2.66
C VAL A 333 -7.55 22.45 -4.03
N PRO A 334 -8.37 23.52 -4.13
CA PRO A 334 -8.58 24.25 -5.37
C PRO A 334 -7.36 25.12 -5.75
N ASP A 335 -7.14 25.31 -7.03
CA ASP A 335 -6.03 26.12 -7.56
C ASP A 335 -6.06 27.56 -7.02
N LEU A 336 -7.24 28.13 -6.81
CA LEU A 336 -7.40 29.48 -6.26
C LEU A 336 -6.71 29.63 -4.89
N PHE A 337 -6.82 28.61 -4.01
CA PHE A 337 -6.13 28.65 -2.72
C PHE A 337 -4.62 28.69 -2.89
N MET A 338 -4.06 27.85 -3.77
CA MET A 338 -2.62 27.82 -4.02
C MET A 338 -2.12 29.16 -4.57
N ARG A 339 -2.85 29.78 -5.52
CA ARG A 339 -2.49 31.10 -6.03
C ARG A 339 -2.51 32.16 -4.94
N ARG A 340 -3.52 32.18 -4.08
CA ARG A 340 -3.62 33.14 -2.99
C ARG A 340 -2.53 32.97 -1.92
N VAL A 341 -2.07 31.76 -1.69
CA VAL A 341 -0.89 31.51 -0.85
C VAL A 341 0.37 32.07 -1.51
N GLU A 342 0.55 31.82 -2.80
CA GLU A 342 1.70 32.32 -3.56
C GLU A 342 1.76 33.84 -3.58
N GLU A 343 0.63 34.49 -3.84
CA GLU A 343 0.46 35.94 -3.92
C GLU A 343 0.38 36.64 -2.56
N ASP A 344 0.40 35.88 -1.46
CA ASP A 344 0.26 36.37 -0.08
C ASP A 344 -1.01 37.23 0.13
N THR A 345 -2.10 36.81 -0.44
CA THR A 345 -3.40 37.49 -0.33
C THR A 345 -4.29 36.86 0.74
N THR A 346 -5.52 37.36 0.84
CA THR A 346 -6.49 36.88 1.82
C THR A 346 -7.21 35.61 1.36
N TRP A 347 -7.73 34.83 2.29
CA TRP A 347 -8.56 33.66 2.06
C TRP A 347 -9.78 33.71 2.99
N THR A 348 -10.96 33.52 2.44
CA THR A 348 -12.21 33.60 3.19
C THR A 348 -12.73 32.22 3.49
N LEU A 349 -12.92 31.93 4.77
CA LEU A 349 -13.53 30.70 5.26
C LEU A 349 -15.05 30.80 5.18
N MET A 350 -15.69 29.75 4.65
CA MET A 350 -17.11 29.72 4.32
C MET A 350 -17.79 28.49 4.93
N CYS A 351 -19.08 28.61 5.21
CA CYS A 351 -19.93 27.51 5.58
C CYS A 351 -20.68 27.00 4.34
N PRO A 352 -20.68 25.71 4.03
CA PRO A 352 -21.35 25.20 2.82
C PRO A 352 -22.87 25.40 2.83
N ASN A 353 -23.48 25.52 4.01
CA ASN A 353 -24.91 25.84 4.13
C ASN A 353 -25.24 27.28 3.74
N GLU A 354 -24.32 28.20 3.96
CA GLU A 354 -24.44 29.62 3.64
C GLU A 354 -23.92 29.96 2.24
N CYS A 355 -22.97 29.17 1.76
CA CYS A 355 -22.31 29.31 0.47
C CYS A 355 -22.41 27.98 -0.33
N PRO A 356 -23.61 27.60 -0.78
CA PRO A 356 -23.83 26.33 -1.46
C PRO A 356 -23.15 26.28 -2.82
N GLY A 357 -22.80 25.05 -3.28
CA GLY A 357 -22.29 24.77 -4.61
C GLY A 357 -20.76 24.84 -4.75
N LEU A 358 -20.01 25.25 -3.74
CA LEU A 358 -18.56 25.29 -3.79
C LEU A 358 -17.94 23.90 -3.95
N TYR A 359 -18.46 22.91 -3.24
CA TYR A 359 -17.94 21.53 -3.31
C TYR A 359 -18.37 20.78 -4.58
N ASP A 360 -19.40 21.27 -5.29
CA ASP A 360 -19.91 20.69 -6.54
C ASP A 360 -19.36 21.33 -7.81
N SER A 361 -18.46 22.28 -7.68
CA SER A 361 -17.86 23.01 -8.79
C SER A 361 -16.34 23.00 -8.68
N HIS A 362 -15.66 23.13 -9.81
CA HIS A 362 -14.20 23.20 -9.89
C HIS A 362 -13.77 24.19 -10.99
N GLY A 363 -12.48 24.56 -11.01
CA GLY A 363 -11.92 25.46 -12.00
C GLY A 363 -12.61 26.84 -11.99
N GLU A 364 -12.88 27.39 -13.16
CA GLU A 364 -13.47 28.74 -13.32
C GLU A 364 -14.86 28.87 -12.67
N GLU A 365 -15.67 27.83 -12.70
CA GLU A 365 -16.99 27.83 -12.08
C GLU A 365 -16.87 27.95 -10.55
N PHE A 366 -15.96 27.20 -9.93
CA PHE A 366 -15.69 27.33 -8.51
C PHE A 366 -15.19 28.72 -8.15
N GLU A 367 -14.22 29.25 -8.91
CA GLU A 367 -13.65 30.58 -8.66
C GLU A 367 -14.72 31.67 -8.75
N LYS A 368 -15.56 31.63 -9.76
CA LYS A 368 -16.67 32.58 -9.92
C LYS A 368 -17.59 32.57 -8.70
N LYS A 369 -18.05 31.42 -8.26
CA LYS A 369 -18.92 31.28 -7.08
C LYS A 369 -18.23 31.78 -5.80
N TYR A 370 -16.96 31.42 -5.63
CA TYR A 370 -16.18 31.81 -4.46
C TYR A 370 -16.01 33.32 -4.38
N LEU A 371 -15.62 33.97 -5.46
CA LEU A 371 -15.45 35.43 -5.55
C LEU A 371 -16.79 36.17 -5.37
N GLU A 372 -17.89 35.62 -5.90
CA GLU A 372 -19.23 36.19 -5.70
C GLU A 372 -19.61 36.15 -4.21
N TYR A 373 -19.43 35.05 -3.51
CA TYR A 373 -19.65 34.95 -2.06
C TYR A 373 -18.79 35.91 -1.24
N GLU A 374 -17.53 36.10 -1.63
CA GLU A 374 -16.65 37.09 -1.00
C GLU A 374 -17.19 38.52 -1.20
N SER A 375 -17.63 38.87 -2.41
CA SER A 375 -18.16 40.21 -2.72
C SER A 375 -19.46 40.48 -1.98
N GLU A 376 -20.25 39.45 -1.69
CA GLU A 376 -21.51 39.51 -0.93
C GLU A 376 -21.30 39.44 0.60
N ASN A 377 -20.06 39.38 1.06
CA ASN A 377 -19.68 39.22 2.48
C ASN A 377 -20.33 37.99 3.18
N LYS A 378 -20.52 36.92 2.44
CA LYS A 378 -21.08 35.66 2.98
C LYS A 378 -20.06 34.79 3.74
N GLY A 379 -18.82 35.15 3.76
CA GLY A 379 -17.76 34.46 4.50
C GLY A 379 -17.92 34.57 6.00
N ARG A 380 -17.46 33.54 6.72
CA ARG A 380 -17.40 33.51 8.18
C ARG A 380 -16.22 34.25 8.75
N LYS A 381 -15.07 34.14 8.12
CA LYS A 381 -13.82 34.75 8.55
C LYS A 381 -12.89 34.91 7.36
N THR A 382 -12.23 36.06 7.27
CA THR A 382 -11.15 36.31 6.30
C THR A 382 -9.83 36.31 7.01
N ILE A 383 -8.88 35.54 6.49
CA ILE A 383 -7.55 35.35 7.03
C ILE A 383 -6.50 35.58 5.94
N LYS A 384 -5.23 35.62 6.28
CA LYS A 384 -4.16 35.47 5.31
C LYS A 384 -4.11 34.01 4.82
N ALA A 385 -4.04 33.81 3.51
CA ALA A 385 -3.94 32.47 2.93
C ALA A 385 -2.71 31.70 3.48
N ARG A 386 -1.60 32.41 3.70
CA ARG A 386 -0.38 31.83 4.31
C ARG A 386 -0.58 31.37 5.75
N GLU A 387 -1.45 32.00 6.54
CA GLU A 387 -1.77 31.56 7.90
C GLU A 387 -2.33 30.13 7.89
N LEU A 388 -3.29 29.84 6.99
CA LEU A 388 -3.82 28.50 6.84
C LEU A 388 -2.79 27.53 6.25
N TRP A 389 -2.00 27.98 5.27
CA TRP A 389 -0.92 27.20 4.68
C TRP A 389 0.10 26.74 5.73
N GLU A 390 0.55 27.62 6.59
CA GLU A 390 1.46 27.29 7.69
C GLU A 390 0.87 26.25 8.65
N LYS A 391 -0.44 26.33 8.94
CA LYS A 391 -1.13 25.33 9.76
C LYS A 391 -1.22 23.95 9.08
N ILE A 392 -1.41 23.92 7.78
CA ILE A 392 -1.36 22.66 7.01
C ILE A 392 0.03 22.04 7.12
N LEU A 393 1.08 22.82 6.90
CA LEU A 393 2.47 22.34 6.97
C LEU A 393 2.86 21.92 8.40
N GLU A 394 2.44 22.65 9.43
CA GLU A 394 2.64 22.29 10.83
C GLU A 394 2.04 20.89 11.11
N SER A 395 0.82 20.65 10.68
CA SER A 395 0.17 19.35 10.81
C SER A 395 0.93 18.25 10.08
N GLN A 396 1.43 18.52 8.89
CA GLN A 396 2.22 17.55 8.11
C GLN A 396 3.55 17.20 8.77
N ILE A 397 4.26 18.18 9.33
CA ILE A 397 5.52 17.94 10.05
C ILE A 397 5.24 17.08 11.30
N GLU A 398 4.17 17.38 12.02
CA GLU A 398 3.85 16.71 13.29
C GLU A 398 3.28 15.30 13.09
N THR A 399 2.44 15.08 12.07
CA THR A 399 1.66 13.84 11.92
C THR A 399 1.85 13.12 10.58
N GLY A 400 2.55 13.69 9.62
CA GLY A 400 2.66 13.19 8.24
C GLY A 400 1.42 13.43 7.37
N THR A 401 0.36 14.01 7.96
CA THR A 401 -0.92 14.33 7.32
C THR A 401 -1.28 15.81 7.57
N PRO A 402 -2.20 16.44 6.81
CA PRO A 402 -3.09 15.87 5.79
C PRO A 402 -2.38 15.55 4.48
N TYR A 403 -2.94 14.59 3.74
CA TYR A 403 -2.58 14.36 2.34
C TYR A 403 -2.87 15.60 1.51
N MET A 404 -2.15 15.78 0.40
CA MET A 404 -2.35 16.93 -0.49
C MET A 404 -2.81 16.46 -1.87
N LEU A 405 -4.05 16.79 -2.23
CA LEU A 405 -4.60 16.50 -3.54
C LEU A 405 -5.16 17.80 -4.15
N TYR A 406 -4.96 17.96 -5.45
CA TYR A 406 -5.33 19.15 -6.18
C TYR A 406 -6.64 18.93 -6.94
N LYS A 407 -7.70 19.56 -6.45
CA LYS A 407 -9.07 19.43 -6.93
C LYS A 407 -9.21 19.71 -8.42
N ASP A 408 -8.64 20.81 -8.90
CA ASP A 408 -8.82 21.24 -10.28
C ASP A 408 -8.04 20.39 -11.26
N ALA A 409 -6.80 20.00 -10.92
CA ALA A 409 -6.02 19.04 -11.69
C ALA A 409 -6.71 17.68 -11.80
N ALA A 410 -7.24 17.17 -10.68
CA ALA A 410 -7.97 15.91 -10.62
C ALA A 410 -9.21 15.93 -11.54
N ASN A 411 -10.01 16.99 -11.49
CA ASN A 411 -11.23 17.11 -12.29
C ASN A 411 -10.95 17.39 -13.77
N ARG A 412 -10.03 18.30 -14.08
CA ARG A 412 -9.67 18.63 -15.46
C ARG A 412 -9.20 17.42 -16.26
N LYS A 413 -8.41 16.55 -15.62
CA LYS A 413 -7.74 15.41 -16.25
C LYS A 413 -8.43 14.07 -15.97
N SER A 414 -9.70 14.06 -15.63
CA SER A 414 -10.46 12.84 -15.40
C SER A 414 -11.28 12.45 -16.63
N ASN A 415 -11.27 11.16 -16.94
CA ASN A 415 -12.18 10.60 -17.94
C ASN A 415 -13.66 10.58 -17.44
N GLN A 416 -13.89 10.74 -16.14
CA GLN A 416 -15.23 10.81 -15.55
C GLN A 416 -15.77 12.25 -15.40
N LYS A 417 -15.09 13.27 -15.93
CA LYS A 417 -15.50 14.68 -15.78
C LYS A 417 -16.88 15.01 -16.41
N ASN A 418 -17.40 14.17 -17.29
CA ASN A 418 -18.75 14.27 -17.84
C ASN A 418 -19.85 13.93 -16.83
N LEU A 419 -19.51 13.30 -15.71
CA LEU A 419 -20.50 12.91 -14.69
C LEU A 419 -20.78 14.03 -13.69
N GLY A 420 -19.82 14.88 -13.45
CA GLY A 420 -19.86 15.94 -12.45
C GLY A 420 -18.51 16.16 -11.78
N THR A 421 -18.50 16.90 -10.68
CA THR A 421 -17.28 17.20 -9.93
C THR A 421 -16.86 16.03 -9.05
N ILE A 422 -15.61 15.57 -9.21
CA ILE A 422 -14.97 14.61 -8.30
C ILE A 422 -14.62 15.35 -7.01
N ARG A 423 -15.00 14.78 -5.86
CA ARG A 423 -14.95 15.45 -4.54
C ARG A 423 -13.88 14.93 -3.61
N SER A 424 -13.29 13.78 -3.90
CA SER A 424 -12.30 13.16 -3.04
C SER A 424 -11.52 12.07 -3.78
N SER A 425 -10.57 11.50 -3.07
CA SER A 425 -9.91 10.25 -3.41
C SER A 425 -10.24 9.19 -2.35
N ASN A 426 -9.56 8.04 -2.43
CA ASN A 426 -9.71 6.94 -1.49
C ASN A 426 -8.80 7.10 -0.25
N LEU A 427 -8.63 6.00 0.49
CA LEU A 427 -7.78 5.93 1.67
C LEU A 427 -6.31 6.23 1.37
N CYS A 428 -5.81 5.85 0.21
CA CYS A 428 -4.38 5.91 -0.15
C CYS A 428 -4.08 6.82 -1.36
N THR A 429 -5.03 7.66 -1.77
CA THR A 429 -4.87 8.76 -2.75
C THR A 429 -4.64 8.37 -4.21
N GLU A 430 -4.74 7.09 -4.58
CA GLU A 430 -4.59 6.63 -5.97
C GLU A 430 -5.89 6.62 -6.77
N ILE A 431 -7.05 6.59 -6.12
CA ILE A 431 -8.36 6.48 -6.79
C ILE A 431 -8.99 7.86 -6.92
N LEU A 432 -9.37 8.21 -8.13
CA LEU A 432 -10.15 9.42 -8.43
C LEU A 432 -11.37 9.05 -9.26
N GLU A 433 -12.50 8.93 -8.59
CA GLU A 433 -13.77 8.51 -9.19
C GLU A 433 -14.91 9.42 -8.72
N TYR A 434 -15.92 9.57 -9.57
CA TYR A 434 -17.11 10.32 -9.28
C TYR A 434 -17.97 9.67 -8.18
N THR A 435 -18.46 10.46 -7.27
CA THR A 435 -19.37 10.06 -6.19
C THR A 435 -20.58 10.96 -6.11
N SER A 436 -21.72 10.41 -5.67
CA SER A 436 -22.94 11.15 -5.36
C SER A 436 -23.64 10.50 -4.17
N ALA A 437 -24.80 11.03 -3.79
CA ALA A 437 -25.63 10.41 -2.75
C ALA A 437 -26.06 8.97 -3.11
N ASP A 438 -26.23 8.68 -4.40
CA ASP A 438 -26.68 7.39 -4.93
C ASP A 438 -25.55 6.53 -5.50
N GLU A 439 -24.33 7.03 -5.52
CA GLU A 439 -23.17 6.38 -6.09
C GLU A 439 -21.97 6.43 -5.14
N VAL A 440 -21.63 5.28 -4.60
CA VAL A 440 -20.38 5.03 -3.89
C VAL A 440 -19.38 4.47 -4.89
N ALA A 441 -18.30 5.20 -5.16
CA ALA A 441 -17.31 4.76 -6.11
C ALA A 441 -16.52 3.55 -5.55
N VAL A 442 -16.19 2.63 -6.44
CA VAL A 442 -15.54 1.36 -6.09
C VAL A 442 -14.41 1.09 -7.05
N CYS A 443 -13.24 0.70 -6.54
CA CYS A 443 -12.14 0.29 -7.39
C CYS A 443 -11.59 -1.09 -7.02
N ASN A 444 -11.40 -1.91 -8.05
CA ASN A 444 -10.77 -3.22 -7.97
C ASN A 444 -9.34 -3.12 -8.45
N LEU A 445 -8.39 -3.66 -7.68
CA LEU A 445 -6.97 -3.41 -7.87
C LEU A 445 -6.19 -4.69 -8.17
N ALA A 446 -5.16 -4.53 -9.00
CA ALA A 446 -4.11 -5.51 -9.22
C ALA A 446 -2.77 -4.79 -9.41
N SER A 447 -1.66 -5.43 -9.06
CA SER A 447 -0.32 -4.87 -9.24
C SER A 447 0.57 -5.81 -10.03
N ILE A 448 1.29 -5.26 -11.01
CA ILE A 448 2.19 -5.99 -11.90
C ILE A 448 3.61 -5.91 -11.35
N ALA A 449 4.28 -7.05 -11.26
CA ALA A 449 5.63 -7.17 -10.73
C ALA A 449 6.66 -6.85 -11.82
N LEU A 450 7.08 -5.60 -11.90
CA LEU A 450 7.98 -5.10 -12.95
C LEU A 450 9.33 -5.85 -13.05
N PRO A 451 9.96 -6.32 -11.94
CA PRO A 451 11.23 -7.04 -12.04
C PRO A 451 11.17 -8.33 -12.87
N MET A 452 9.99 -8.89 -13.09
CA MET A 452 9.79 -10.09 -13.90
C MET A 452 10.00 -9.87 -15.40
N PHE A 453 9.99 -8.62 -15.84
CA PHE A 453 10.15 -8.22 -17.24
C PHE A 453 11.58 -7.77 -17.57
N VAL A 454 12.50 -7.85 -16.62
CA VAL A 454 13.92 -7.64 -16.88
C VAL A 454 14.50 -8.93 -17.46
N LYS A 455 14.84 -8.90 -18.72
CA LYS A 455 15.38 -10.04 -19.49
C LYS A 455 16.55 -9.58 -20.35
N ASP A 456 17.59 -10.37 -20.40
CA ASP A 456 18.75 -10.16 -21.27
C ASP A 456 19.33 -8.73 -21.20
N GLY A 457 19.34 -8.14 -20.00
CA GLY A 457 19.85 -6.78 -19.76
C GLY A 457 18.93 -5.65 -20.24
N GLY A 458 17.72 -5.96 -20.67
CA GLY A 458 16.71 -5.00 -21.11
C GLY A 458 15.36 -5.21 -20.44
N PHE A 459 14.39 -4.35 -20.78
CA PHE A 459 13.03 -4.44 -20.28
C PHE A 459 12.08 -4.99 -21.36
N ASP A 460 11.36 -6.06 -21.03
CA ASP A 460 10.39 -6.74 -21.92
C ASP A 460 9.03 -6.02 -21.92
N HIS A 461 8.89 -4.99 -22.73
CA HIS A 461 7.63 -4.24 -22.87
C HIS A 461 6.48 -5.09 -23.44
N GLN A 462 6.76 -6.04 -24.33
CA GLN A 462 5.73 -6.92 -24.86
C GLN A 462 5.20 -7.86 -23.79
N GLY A 463 6.07 -8.43 -22.98
CA GLY A 463 5.65 -9.25 -21.83
C GLY A 463 4.80 -8.47 -20.84
N LEU A 464 5.17 -7.21 -20.56
CA LEU A 464 4.36 -6.31 -19.74
C LEU A 464 2.98 -6.06 -20.37
N TYR A 465 2.93 -5.81 -21.66
CA TYR A 465 1.68 -5.64 -22.41
C TYR A 465 0.76 -6.86 -22.25
N ASP A 466 1.29 -8.05 -22.49
CA ASP A 466 0.51 -9.29 -22.46
C ASP A 466 -0.08 -9.58 -21.07
N VAL A 467 0.71 -9.43 -20.03
CA VAL A 467 0.26 -9.59 -18.63
C VAL A 467 -0.77 -8.52 -18.25
N THR A 468 -0.58 -7.28 -18.69
CA THR A 468 -1.51 -6.19 -18.46
C THR A 468 -2.87 -6.45 -19.09
N VAL A 469 -2.91 -6.97 -20.31
CA VAL A 469 -4.16 -7.37 -20.99
C VAL A 469 -4.92 -8.38 -20.15
N ARG A 470 -4.26 -9.43 -19.64
CA ARG A 470 -4.90 -10.43 -18.80
C ARG A 470 -5.40 -9.82 -17.48
N ALA A 471 -4.59 -9.05 -16.80
CA ALA A 471 -4.97 -8.39 -15.55
C ALA A 471 -6.17 -7.46 -15.73
N THR A 472 -6.23 -6.71 -16.83
CA THR A 472 -7.37 -5.83 -17.18
C THR A 472 -8.66 -6.63 -17.35
N LYS A 473 -8.60 -7.73 -18.10
CA LYS A 473 -9.77 -8.62 -18.29
C LYS A 473 -10.23 -9.25 -16.98
N ASN A 474 -9.29 -9.63 -16.12
CA ASN A 474 -9.61 -10.15 -14.78
C ASN A 474 -10.35 -9.13 -13.93
N LEU A 475 -9.82 -7.90 -13.87
CA LEU A 475 -10.44 -6.83 -13.05
C LEU A 475 -11.84 -6.45 -13.57
N ASN A 476 -12.06 -6.49 -14.87
CA ASN A 476 -13.40 -6.31 -15.46
C ASN A 476 -14.36 -7.41 -14.99
N LYS A 477 -13.93 -8.68 -14.96
CA LYS A 477 -14.73 -9.78 -14.42
C LYS A 477 -14.97 -9.67 -12.92
N VAL A 478 -14.01 -9.17 -12.16
CA VAL A 478 -14.18 -8.91 -10.71
C VAL A 478 -15.36 -8.00 -10.43
N ILE A 479 -15.59 -6.98 -11.27
CA ILE A 479 -16.78 -6.10 -11.15
C ILE A 479 -18.08 -6.92 -11.12
N ASP A 480 -18.19 -7.90 -12.01
CA ASP A 480 -19.41 -8.71 -12.16
C ASP A 480 -19.55 -9.82 -11.09
N ARG A 481 -18.43 -10.21 -10.46
CA ARG A 481 -18.39 -11.27 -9.42
C ARG A 481 -18.42 -10.75 -8.00
N ASN A 482 -18.19 -9.45 -7.82
CA ASN A 482 -18.03 -8.83 -6.52
C ASN A 482 -19.32 -8.83 -5.70
N TYR A 483 -19.20 -9.10 -4.41
CA TYR A 483 -20.26 -8.79 -3.46
C TYR A 483 -20.15 -7.32 -3.04
N TYR A 484 -21.23 -6.59 -3.22
CA TYR A 484 -21.31 -5.17 -2.85
C TYR A 484 -21.97 -5.00 -1.49
N PRO A 485 -21.28 -4.42 -0.48
CA PRO A 485 -21.82 -4.24 0.86
C PRO A 485 -22.95 -3.20 0.93
N VAL A 486 -23.03 -2.30 -0.03
CA VAL A 486 -24.06 -1.26 -0.17
C VAL A 486 -24.51 -1.14 -1.62
N LYS A 487 -25.79 -0.83 -1.83
CA LYS A 487 -26.39 -0.78 -3.16
C LYS A 487 -25.79 0.31 -4.05
N GLU A 488 -25.44 1.43 -3.44
CA GLU A 488 -24.83 2.57 -4.13
C GLU A 488 -23.46 2.23 -4.72
N ALA A 489 -22.73 1.29 -4.10
CA ALA A 489 -21.47 0.78 -4.63
C ALA A 489 -21.69 -0.09 -5.87
N GLU A 490 -22.69 -0.95 -5.84
CA GLU A 490 -23.08 -1.75 -6.99
C GLU A 490 -23.51 -0.85 -8.17
N ASN A 491 -24.37 0.14 -7.90
CA ASN A 491 -24.85 1.09 -8.90
C ASN A 491 -23.68 1.79 -9.62
N SER A 492 -22.76 2.35 -8.86
CA SER A 492 -21.60 3.06 -9.41
C SER A 492 -20.69 2.14 -10.21
N ASN A 493 -20.34 0.97 -9.64
CA ASN A 493 -19.36 0.08 -10.25
C ASN A 493 -19.86 -0.55 -11.56
N PHE A 494 -21.13 -0.93 -11.63
CA PHE A 494 -21.73 -1.43 -12.86
C PHE A 494 -21.89 -0.34 -13.92
N ARG A 495 -22.24 0.88 -13.50
CA ARG A 495 -22.46 1.99 -14.42
C ARG A 495 -21.19 2.50 -15.08
N HIS A 496 -20.10 2.58 -14.32
CA HIS A 496 -18.84 3.20 -14.78
C HIS A 496 -17.71 2.21 -15.02
N ARG A 497 -17.78 1.03 -14.45
CA ARG A 497 -16.83 -0.07 -14.57
C ARG A 497 -15.35 0.34 -14.44
N PRO A 498 -14.96 1.14 -13.44
CA PRO A 498 -13.57 1.51 -13.24
C PRO A 498 -12.77 0.35 -12.69
N ILE A 499 -11.48 0.29 -13.06
CA ILE A 499 -10.48 -0.62 -12.49
C ILE A 499 -9.22 0.17 -12.14
N GLY A 500 -8.33 -0.43 -11.36
CA GLY A 500 -7.07 0.19 -10.96
C GLY A 500 -5.89 -0.76 -11.09
N LEU A 501 -5.15 -0.64 -12.18
CA LEU A 501 -3.89 -1.32 -12.36
C LEU A 501 -2.77 -0.51 -11.75
N GLY A 502 -1.90 -1.17 -10.99
CA GLY A 502 -0.69 -0.61 -10.44
C GLY A 502 0.53 -1.48 -10.73
N VAL A 503 1.63 -1.11 -10.12
CA VAL A 503 2.91 -1.81 -10.26
C VAL A 503 3.53 -2.05 -8.90
N GLN A 504 4.50 -2.96 -8.84
CA GLN A 504 5.40 -3.13 -7.71
C GLN A 504 6.82 -3.43 -8.21
N GLY A 505 7.81 -3.09 -7.42
CA GLY A 505 9.19 -3.40 -7.75
C GLY A 505 9.83 -2.50 -8.80
N LEU A 506 9.40 -1.23 -8.96
CA LEU A 506 10.07 -0.31 -9.88
C LEU A 506 11.54 -0.09 -9.49
N ALA A 507 11.81 0.09 -8.19
CA ALA A 507 13.20 0.23 -7.68
C ALA A 507 14.03 -1.02 -7.96
N ASP A 508 13.47 -2.21 -7.73
CA ASP A 508 14.13 -3.48 -8.06
C ASP A 508 14.44 -3.61 -9.55
N THR A 509 13.53 -3.15 -10.40
CA THR A 509 13.69 -3.14 -11.86
C THR A 509 14.87 -2.27 -12.28
N PHE A 510 14.96 -1.04 -11.76
CA PHE A 510 16.07 -0.14 -12.04
C PHE A 510 17.40 -0.72 -11.56
N ILE A 511 17.44 -1.28 -10.36
CA ILE A 511 18.65 -1.91 -9.81
C ILE A 511 19.10 -3.07 -10.71
N LYS A 512 18.19 -3.94 -11.12
CA LYS A 512 18.51 -5.07 -12.03
C LYS A 512 19.03 -4.61 -13.38
N LEU A 513 18.59 -3.46 -13.86
CA LEU A 513 19.06 -2.83 -15.09
C LEU A 513 20.28 -1.90 -14.87
N ARG A 514 20.81 -1.83 -13.64
CA ARG A 514 21.94 -0.97 -13.28
C ARG A 514 21.70 0.51 -13.53
N MET A 515 20.44 0.96 -13.35
CA MET A 515 20.01 2.34 -13.51
C MET A 515 19.83 3.00 -12.13
N PRO A 516 20.59 4.03 -11.75
CA PRO A 516 20.28 4.84 -10.58
C PRO A 516 18.84 5.38 -10.69
N PHE A 517 18.11 5.39 -9.57
CA PHE A 517 16.66 5.64 -9.57
C PHE A 517 16.25 6.95 -10.24
N THR A 518 17.05 8.00 -10.10
CA THR A 518 16.79 9.34 -10.66
C THR A 518 17.60 9.65 -11.92
N SER A 519 18.26 8.67 -12.52
CA SER A 519 18.97 8.83 -13.78
C SER A 519 18.03 9.12 -14.96
N ASP A 520 18.55 9.69 -16.03
CA ASP A 520 17.76 10.00 -17.22
C ASP A 520 17.20 8.72 -17.89
N GLU A 521 17.98 7.63 -17.87
CA GLU A 521 17.56 6.32 -18.34
C GLU A 521 16.42 5.75 -17.51
N ALA A 522 16.50 5.88 -16.18
CA ALA A 522 15.42 5.44 -15.28
C ALA A 522 14.15 6.29 -15.48
N LYS A 523 14.27 7.59 -15.67
CA LYS A 523 13.15 8.49 -15.98
C LYS A 523 12.47 8.11 -17.29
N ALA A 524 13.25 7.83 -18.33
CA ALA A 524 12.73 7.39 -19.63
C ALA A 524 12.01 6.06 -19.52
N LEU A 525 12.60 5.06 -18.85
CA LEU A 525 12.00 3.76 -18.64
C LEU A 525 10.71 3.85 -17.78
N ASN A 526 10.70 4.69 -16.76
CA ASN A 526 9.52 4.97 -15.94
C ASN A 526 8.33 5.41 -16.82
N GLN A 527 8.56 6.34 -17.72
CA GLN A 527 7.54 6.81 -18.65
C GLN A 527 7.08 5.71 -19.62
N GLU A 528 8.00 4.98 -20.21
CA GLU A 528 7.71 3.90 -21.18
C GLU A 528 6.96 2.73 -20.55
N ILE A 529 7.26 2.37 -19.31
CA ILE A 529 6.54 1.33 -18.55
C ILE A 529 5.07 1.71 -18.40
N PHE A 530 4.79 2.93 -17.96
CA PHE A 530 3.41 3.36 -17.76
C PHE A 530 2.67 3.64 -19.07
N GLU A 531 3.37 4.06 -20.12
CA GLU A 531 2.82 4.12 -21.47
C GLU A 531 2.34 2.74 -21.92
N THR A 532 3.18 1.72 -21.77
CA THR A 532 2.85 0.31 -22.11
C THR A 532 1.65 -0.17 -21.30
N LEU A 533 1.64 0.09 -20.00
CA LEU A 533 0.56 -0.30 -19.09
C LEU A 533 -0.79 0.30 -19.52
N TYR A 534 -0.81 1.60 -19.78
CA TYR A 534 -2.03 2.30 -20.18
C TYR A 534 -2.50 1.88 -21.58
N PHE A 535 -1.58 1.77 -22.54
CA PHE A 535 -1.90 1.31 -23.88
C PHE A 535 -2.47 -0.10 -23.90
N ALA A 536 -1.86 -1.03 -23.18
CA ALA A 536 -2.35 -2.42 -23.06
C ALA A 536 -3.71 -2.50 -22.37
N ALA A 537 -3.91 -1.76 -21.31
CA ALA A 537 -5.18 -1.70 -20.58
C ALA A 537 -6.31 -1.13 -21.45
N LEU A 538 -6.03 -0.05 -22.19
CA LEU A 538 -6.97 0.52 -23.16
C LEU A 538 -7.32 -0.44 -24.27
N THR A 539 -6.33 -1.14 -24.78
CA THR A 539 -6.54 -2.13 -25.85
C THR A 539 -7.44 -3.27 -25.37
N ALA A 540 -7.16 -3.81 -24.19
CA ALA A 540 -8.00 -4.85 -23.59
C ALA A 540 -9.43 -4.35 -23.31
N SER A 541 -9.57 -3.14 -22.80
CA SER A 541 -10.88 -2.53 -22.51
C SER A 541 -11.68 -2.26 -23.79
N LYS A 542 -11.02 -1.83 -24.87
CA LYS A 542 -11.62 -1.67 -26.19
C LYS A 542 -12.06 -3.02 -26.77
N ASP A 543 -11.23 -4.06 -26.63
CA ASP A 543 -11.59 -5.40 -27.13
C ASP A 543 -12.81 -5.96 -26.38
N MET A 544 -12.87 -5.80 -25.06
CA MET A 544 -14.06 -6.18 -24.29
C MET A 544 -15.32 -5.37 -24.71
N ALA A 545 -15.14 -4.07 -24.98
CA ALA A 545 -16.28 -3.22 -25.43
C ALA A 545 -16.80 -3.62 -26.80
N LYS A 546 -15.96 -4.17 -27.66
CA LYS A 546 -16.38 -4.70 -28.97
C LYS A 546 -17.37 -5.86 -28.83
N ASP A 547 -17.18 -6.70 -27.81
CA ASP A 547 -18.01 -7.88 -27.58
C ASP A 547 -19.20 -7.58 -26.65
N GLU A 548 -19.01 -6.77 -25.60
CA GLU A 548 -19.96 -6.54 -24.52
C GLU A 548 -20.55 -5.13 -24.48
N GLY A 549 -20.10 -4.23 -25.36
CA GLY A 549 -20.47 -2.82 -25.38
C GLY A 549 -19.64 -1.97 -24.41
N PRO A 550 -19.61 -0.64 -24.60
CA PRO A 550 -18.94 0.29 -23.70
C PRO A 550 -19.66 0.35 -22.35
N TYR A 551 -18.99 0.89 -21.33
CA TYR A 551 -19.63 1.18 -20.05
C TYR A 551 -20.77 2.20 -20.22
N GLU A 552 -21.77 2.14 -19.34
CA GLU A 552 -23.04 2.90 -19.50
C GLU A 552 -22.82 4.42 -19.67
N SER A 553 -21.93 5.00 -18.85
CA SER A 553 -21.66 6.45 -18.87
C SER A 553 -20.58 6.89 -19.86
N TYR A 554 -20.25 6.08 -20.85
CA TYR A 554 -19.21 6.33 -21.85
C TYR A 554 -19.45 7.59 -22.67
N LYS A 555 -20.70 7.82 -23.09
CA LYS A 555 -21.06 8.94 -23.96
C LYS A 555 -20.81 10.28 -23.27
N GLY A 556 -20.11 11.17 -23.96
CA GLY A 556 -19.75 12.48 -23.44
C GLY A 556 -18.43 12.52 -22.66
N SER A 557 -17.85 11.37 -22.34
CA SER A 557 -16.53 11.29 -21.71
C SER A 557 -15.41 11.76 -22.65
N PRO A 558 -14.27 12.19 -22.15
CA PRO A 558 -13.11 12.53 -22.98
C PRO A 558 -12.71 11.41 -23.95
N ILE A 559 -12.67 10.17 -23.48
CA ILE A 559 -12.30 9.02 -24.30
C ILE A 559 -13.30 8.78 -25.44
N SER A 560 -14.58 9.10 -25.24
CA SER A 560 -15.60 9.03 -26.30
C SER A 560 -15.36 10.03 -27.44
N LYS A 561 -14.59 11.09 -27.15
CA LYS A 561 -14.15 12.10 -28.12
C LYS A 561 -12.77 11.78 -28.70
N GLY A 562 -12.14 10.69 -28.24
CA GLY A 562 -10.80 10.26 -28.63
C GLY A 562 -9.68 10.98 -27.89
N GLU A 563 -9.96 11.53 -26.71
CA GLU A 563 -8.94 12.14 -25.84
C GLU A 563 -8.50 11.11 -24.81
N PHE A 564 -7.26 10.68 -24.88
CA PHE A 564 -6.63 9.80 -23.90
C PHE A 564 -6.02 10.59 -22.73
N GLN A 565 -5.56 9.91 -21.69
CA GLN A 565 -5.04 10.58 -20.50
C GLN A 565 -3.89 11.54 -20.83
N HIS A 566 -2.93 11.14 -21.64
CA HIS A 566 -1.83 12.00 -22.03
C HIS A 566 -2.28 13.26 -22.78
N ASN A 567 -3.36 13.16 -23.58
CA ASN A 567 -3.94 14.32 -24.25
C ASN A 567 -4.54 15.31 -23.24
N LEU A 568 -5.14 14.82 -22.15
CA LEU A 568 -5.62 15.68 -21.06
C LEU A 568 -4.50 16.42 -20.31
N TRP A 569 -3.27 15.94 -20.41
CA TRP A 569 -2.05 16.61 -19.95
C TRP A 569 -1.45 17.54 -21.00
N GLY A 570 -2.04 17.63 -22.19
CA GLY A 570 -1.53 18.42 -23.30
C GLY A 570 -0.40 17.76 -24.09
N ILE A 571 -0.14 16.47 -23.85
CA ILE A 571 0.87 15.68 -24.57
C ILE A 571 0.25 15.11 -25.85
N LYS A 572 0.95 15.24 -26.97
CA LYS A 572 0.51 14.70 -28.27
C LYS A 572 1.09 13.31 -28.48
N ASP A 573 0.45 12.53 -29.35
CA ASP A 573 0.90 11.16 -29.67
C ASP A 573 2.32 11.13 -30.27
N GLU A 574 2.70 12.17 -31.01
CA GLU A 574 4.03 12.29 -31.62
C GLU A 574 5.15 12.52 -30.60
N GLU A 575 4.81 12.95 -29.40
CA GLU A 575 5.75 13.18 -28.27
C GLU A 575 6.00 11.92 -27.43
N LEU A 576 5.29 10.83 -27.72
CA LEU A 576 5.40 9.56 -27.00
C LEU A 576 6.55 8.70 -27.55
N SER A 577 6.76 7.52 -26.97
CA SER A 577 7.89 6.65 -27.29
C SER A 577 7.95 6.14 -28.72
N GLY A 578 6.84 6.20 -29.48
CA GLY A 578 6.71 5.60 -30.80
C GLY A 578 6.62 4.06 -30.79
N ARG A 579 6.62 3.44 -29.60
CA ARG A 579 6.54 1.98 -29.46
C ARG A 579 5.17 1.44 -29.82
N TRP A 580 4.10 2.17 -29.51
CA TRP A 580 2.71 1.74 -29.63
C TRP A 580 1.95 2.60 -30.64
N ASP A 581 1.04 1.99 -31.40
CA ASP A 581 0.22 2.68 -32.41
C ASP A 581 -1.02 3.32 -31.75
N TRP A 582 -0.84 4.48 -31.15
CA TRP A 582 -1.90 5.27 -30.54
C TRP A 582 -2.96 5.73 -31.54
N THR A 583 -2.60 5.97 -32.79
CA THR A 583 -3.51 6.40 -33.85
C THR A 583 -4.50 5.30 -34.19
N ALA A 584 -4.03 4.08 -34.38
CA ALA A 584 -4.88 2.92 -34.63
C ALA A 584 -5.80 2.63 -33.43
N LEU A 585 -5.27 2.68 -32.21
CA LEU A 585 -6.07 2.49 -31.01
C LEU A 585 -7.17 3.53 -30.87
N ARG A 586 -6.88 4.81 -31.14
CA ARG A 586 -7.88 5.91 -31.08
C ARG A 586 -9.02 5.70 -32.07
N LYS A 587 -8.70 5.27 -33.28
CA LYS A 587 -9.69 4.95 -34.30
C LYS A 587 -10.62 3.82 -33.83
N ASP A 588 -10.05 2.76 -33.26
CA ASP A 588 -10.80 1.63 -32.75
C ASP A 588 -11.65 1.98 -31.53
N VAL A 589 -11.11 2.78 -30.60
CA VAL A 589 -11.85 3.26 -29.43
C VAL A 589 -13.05 4.13 -29.85
N LYS A 590 -12.87 5.02 -30.83
CA LYS A 590 -14.01 5.82 -31.37
C LYS A 590 -15.08 4.95 -31.98
N LYS A 591 -14.72 3.81 -32.56
CA LYS A 591 -15.64 2.88 -33.22
C LYS A 591 -16.39 1.98 -32.22
N HIS A 592 -15.68 1.43 -31.24
CA HIS A 592 -16.19 0.36 -30.36
C HIS A 592 -16.44 0.84 -28.92
N GLY A 593 -15.83 1.96 -28.51
CA GLY A 593 -15.78 2.39 -27.12
C GLY A 593 -14.77 1.62 -26.29
N VAL A 594 -14.86 1.80 -24.99
CA VAL A 594 -14.10 1.04 -23.98
C VAL A 594 -15.04 0.50 -22.91
N ARG A 595 -14.72 -0.66 -22.35
CA ARG A 595 -15.54 -1.32 -21.34
C ARG A 595 -15.42 -0.67 -19.96
N ASN A 596 -14.29 -0.03 -19.69
CA ASN A 596 -13.93 0.53 -18.37
C ASN A 596 -13.70 2.03 -18.46
N SER A 597 -14.26 2.80 -17.54
CA SER A 597 -14.10 4.26 -17.52
C SER A 597 -12.71 4.71 -17.09
N LEU A 598 -12.06 3.95 -16.21
CA LEU A 598 -10.73 4.23 -15.65
C LEU A 598 -9.96 2.91 -15.55
N LEU A 599 -8.62 2.98 -15.65
CA LEU A 599 -7.80 1.80 -15.84
C LEU A 599 -6.57 1.73 -14.91
N VAL A 600 -5.87 2.82 -14.68
CA VAL A 600 -4.56 2.84 -14.03
C VAL A 600 -4.60 3.67 -12.75
N ALA A 601 -4.21 3.02 -11.65
CA ALA A 601 -4.18 3.63 -10.31
C ALA A 601 -3.10 2.94 -9.46
N PRO A 602 -1.84 3.37 -9.53
CA PRO A 602 -0.76 2.78 -8.74
C PRO A 602 -0.98 2.97 -7.24
N MET A 603 -1.36 1.85 -6.59
CA MET A 603 -1.60 1.73 -5.16
C MET A 603 -0.29 1.44 -4.39
N PRO A 604 -0.26 1.57 -3.04
CA PRO A 604 0.97 1.40 -2.26
C PRO A 604 1.57 -0.01 -2.28
N THR A 605 0.81 -1.05 -2.54
CA THR A 605 1.22 -2.48 -2.57
C THR A 605 1.90 -3.01 -1.29
N ALA A 606 1.66 -2.41 -0.14
CA ALA A 606 2.40 -2.66 1.11
C ALA A 606 2.53 -4.14 1.51
N SER A 607 1.47 -4.95 1.32
CA SER A 607 1.48 -6.38 1.64
C SER A 607 1.77 -7.25 0.42
N THR A 608 1.23 -6.89 -0.73
CA THR A 608 1.34 -7.70 -1.96
C THR A 608 2.74 -7.67 -2.56
N SER A 609 3.46 -6.54 -2.46
CA SER A 609 4.87 -6.49 -2.84
C SER A 609 5.74 -7.36 -1.93
N GLN A 610 5.44 -7.39 -0.63
CA GLN A 610 6.13 -8.25 0.33
C GLN A 610 5.95 -9.74 0.00
N ILE A 611 4.74 -10.16 -0.38
CA ILE A 611 4.48 -11.55 -0.80
C ILE A 611 5.35 -11.94 -1.98
N LEU A 612 5.49 -11.06 -2.97
CA LEU A 612 6.28 -11.36 -4.16
C LEU A 612 7.79 -11.07 -4.00
N GLY A 613 8.20 -10.49 -2.88
CA GLY A 613 9.60 -10.18 -2.59
C GLY A 613 10.13 -8.93 -3.31
N ASN A 614 9.24 -7.99 -3.63
CA ASN A 614 9.57 -6.73 -4.30
C ASN A 614 9.52 -5.53 -3.34
N ASN A 615 10.18 -4.44 -3.70
CA ASN A 615 9.94 -3.15 -3.08
C ASN A 615 8.53 -2.62 -3.41
N GLU A 616 8.01 -1.75 -2.58
CA GLU A 616 6.64 -1.23 -2.71
C GLU A 616 6.48 -0.39 -3.97
N CYS A 617 5.40 -0.64 -4.71
CA CYS A 617 4.91 0.09 -5.91
C CYS A 617 6.03 0.69 -6.78
N PHE A 618 6.03 2.00 -6.95
CA PHE A 618 6.99 2.79 -7.71
C PHE A 618 8.00 3.53 -6.82
N GLU A 619 8.06 3.21 -5.53
CA GLU A 619 8.91 3.93 -4.57
C GLU A 619 10.37 3.49 -4.62
N PRO A 620 11.32 4.41 -4.36
CA PRO A 620 12.69 4.05 -4.06
C PRO A 620 12.79 3.31 -2.72
N TYR A 621 13.90 2.60 -2.50
CA TYR A 621 14.19 2.05 -1.18
C TYR A 621 14.37 3.17 -0.14
N THR A 622 13.74 3.04 1.00
CA THR A 622 13.88 4.01 2.11
C THR A 622 15.09 3.74 2.98
N SER A 623 15.60 2.52 2.96
CA SER A 623 16.82 2.11 3.66
C SER A 623 17.36 0.84 3.03
N ASN A 624 18.68 0.65 3.04
CA ASN A 624 19.31 -0.60 2.59
C ASN A 624 19.46 -1.63 3.72
N ILE A 625 19.13 -1.26 4.97
CA ILE A 625 19.05 -2.19 6.10
C ILE A 625 17.89 -1.80 6.99
N TYR A 626 17.10 -2.77 7.42
CA TYR A 626 15.93 -2.53 8.25
C TYR A 626 15.60 -3.74 9.12
N THR A 627 14.83 -3.50 10.18
CA THR A 627 14.33 -4.56 11.06
C THR A 627 12.94 -4.98 10.62
N ARG A 628 12.76 -6.28 10.41
CA ARG A 628 11.44 -6.88 10.23
C ARG A 628 10.99 -7.59 11.50
N ARG A 629 9.80 -7.21 11.95
CA ARG A 629 9.14 -7.89 13.06
C ARG A 629 8.15 -8.92 12.53
N VAL A 630 8.32 -10.15 12.96
CA VAL A 630 7.39 -11.27 12.75
C VAL A 630 6.99 -11.83 14.12
N LEU A 631 6.05 -12.78 14.14
CA LEU A 631 5.60 -13.38 15.42
C LEU A 631 6.75 -14.00 16.23
N SER A 632 7.73 -14.55 15.57
CA SER A 632 8.88 -15.23 16.16
C SER A 632 10.03 -14.31 16.59
N GLY A 633 9.98 -13.01 16.26
CA GLY A 633 11.04 -12.08 16.65
C GLY A 633 11.33 -10.98 15.64
N GLU A 634 12.43 -10.29 15.86
CA GLU A 634 12.95 -9.24 14.99
C GLU A 634 14.12 -9.76 14.16
N PHE A 635 14.09 -9.48 12.86
CA PHE A 635 15.12 -9.86 11.92
C PHE A 635 15.72 -8.64 11.25
N ILE A 636 17.04 -8.57 11.20
CA ILE A 636 17.74 -7.57 10.41
C ILE A 636 17.78 -8.06 8.97
N VAL A 637 17.30 -7.22 8.04
CA VAL A 637 17.26 -7.51 6.61
C VAL A 637 18.03 -6.44 5.86
N VAL A 638 18.93 -6.86 5.01
CA VAL A 638 19.67 -5.98 4.08
C VAL A 638 18.99 -6.04 2.72
N ASN A 639 18.98 -4.93 1.98
CA ASN A 639 18.56 -4.92 0.58
C ASN A 639 19.27 -6.05 -0.17
N LYS A 640 18.49 -7.01 -0.66
CA LYS A 640 19.04 -8.24 -1.27
C LYS A 640 19.97 -7.99 -2.44
N HIS A 641 19.69 -6.98 -3.25
CA HIS A 641 20.50 -6.61 -4.41
C HIS A 641 21.85 -6.02 -3.97
N LEU A 642 21.82 -5.10 -2.99
CA LEU A 642 23.04 -4.52 -2.42
C LEU A 642 23.91 -5.59 -1.76
N LEU A 643 23.28 -6.47 -0.98
CA LEU A 643 24.02 -7.54 -0.30
C LEU A 643 24.71 -8.47 -1.31
N GLU A 644 24.00 -8.85 -2.37
CA GLU A 644 24.56 -9.68 -3.45
C GLU A 644 25.74 -8.97 -4.15
N ASP A 645 25.58 -7.68 -4.49
CA ASP A 645 26.66 -6.88 -5.10
C ASP A 645 27.87 -6.78 -4.18
N LEU A 646 27.69 -6.50 -2.90
CA LEU A 646 28.80 -6.38 -1.93
C LEU A 646 29.49 -7.72 -1.66
N VAL A 647 28.74 -8.83 -1.63
CA VAL A 647 29.30 -10.19 -1.53
C VAL A 647 30.13 -10.51 -2.77
N ASN A 648 29.60 -10.25 -3.97
CA ASN A 648 30.30 -10.50 -5.23
C ASN A 648 31.60 -9.66 -5.38
N LEU A 649 31.61 -8.44 -4.83
CA LEU A 649 32.81 -7.59 -4.78
C LEU A 649 33.77 -7.96 -3.67
N GLY A 650 33.43 -8.92 -2.80
CA GLY A 650 34.26 -9.32 -1.67
C GLY A 650 34.36 -8.27 -0.55
N LEU A 651 33.44 -7.31 -0.53
CA LEU A 651 33.43 -6.20 0.43
C LEU A 651 32.59 -6.49 1.68
N TRP A 652 31.64 -7.44 1.58
CA TRP A 652 30.70 -7.69 2.67
C TRP A 652 31.36 -8.43 3.84
N ASN A 653 31.36 -7.83 5.01
CA ASN A 653 31.83 -8.38 6.26
C ASN A 653 31.06 -7.79 7.45
N GLU A 654 31.34 -8.23 8.66
CA GLU A 654 30.66 -7.78 9.87
C GLU A 654 30.89 -6.29 10.15
N ASP A 655 32.10 -5.78 9.88
CA ASP A 655 32.41 -4.35 10.08
C ASP A 655 31.60 -3.47 9.13
N LEU A 656 31.53 -3.82 7.84
CA LEU A 656 30.71 -3.08 6.86
C LEU A 656 29.22 -3.13 7.22
N LYS A 657 28.72 -4.27 7.72
CA LYS A 657 27.35 -4.39 8.22
C LYS A 657 27.10 -3.42 9.38
N GLN A 658 28.02 -3.37 10.34
CA GLN A 658 27.90 -2.44 11.47
C GLN A 658 27.97 -0.97 11.02
N GLU A 659 28.80 -0.65 10.05
CA GLU A 659 28.85 0.69 9.46
C GLU A 659 27.54 1.05 8.76
N LEU A 660 26.98 0.14 7.98
CA LEU A 660 25.69 0.31 7.33
C LEU A 660 24.56 0.54 8.35
N MET A 661 24.58 -0.18 9.47
CA MET A 661 23.64 0.02 10.59
C MET A 661 23.81 1.39 11.23
N ARG A 662 25.05 1.86 11.48
CA ARG A 662 25.33 3.22 12.00
C ARG A 662 24.84 4.31 11.07
N ALA A 663 24.98 4.09 9.76
CA ALA A 663 24.53 5.00 8.71
C ALA A 663 23.01 4.91 8.42
N ASN A 664 22.23 4.18 9.24
CA ASN A 664 20.78 3.98 9.03
C ASN A 664 20.42 3.46 7.63
N GLY A 665 21.30 2.64 7.05
CA GLY A 665 21.09 2.03 5.74
C GLY A 665 21.57 2.85 4.54
N SER A 666 22.24 3.98 4.77
CA SER A 666 22.96 4.70 3.72
C SER A 666 24.33 4.08 3.46
N ILE A 667 24.71 3.99 2.20
CA ILE A 667 26.08 3.56 1.82
C ILE A 667 26.94 4.73 1.33
N GLN A 668 26.41 5.95 1.34
CA GLN A 668 27.09 7.12 0.77
C GLN A 668 28.40 7.47 1.50
N GLN A 669 28.45 7.19 2.81
CA GLN A 669 29.60 7.48 3.68
C GLN A 669 30.62 6.31 3.79
N LEU A 670 30.40 5.20 3.09
CA LEU A 670 31.27 4.02 3.17
C LEU A 670 32.42 4.13 2.17
N ASP A 671 33.62 4.39 2.66
CA ASP A 671 34.80 4.71 1.82
C ASP A 671 35.19 3.61 0.83
N ASN A 672 35.00 2.35 1.19
CA ASN A 672 35.41 1.20 0.39
C ASN A 672 34.40 0.76 -0.68
N VAL A 673 33.25 1.41 -0.77
CA VAL A 673 32.19 1.06 -1.74
C VAL A 673 32.39 1.87 -3.02
N PRO A 674 32.42 1.22 -4.21
CA PRO A 674 32.53 1.94 -5.49
C PRO A 674 31.42 2.96 -5.70
N GLU A 675 31.74 4.08 -6.35
CA GLU A 675 30.80 5.19 -6.56
C GLU A 675 29.56 4.76 -7.37
N GLU A 676 29.71 3.89 -8.36
CA GLU A 676 28.60 3.34 -9.14
C GLU A 676 27.60 2.56 -8.27
N ILE A 677 28.06 1.87 -7.23
CA ILE A 677 27.24 1.17 -6.27
C ILE A 677 26.53 2.20 -5.35
N LYS A 678 27.25 3.23 -4.92
CA LYS A 678 26.66 4.31 -4.12
C LYS A 678 25.51 5.00 -4.85
N GLU A 679 25.69 5.35 -6.11
CA GLU A 679 24.65 5.96 -6.93
C GLU A 679 23.42 5.04 -7.13
N LEU A 680 23.68 3.74 -7.36
CA LEU A 680 22.62 2.76 -7.60
C LEU A 680 21.74 2.52 -6.37
N TYR A 681 22.31 2.58 -5.17
CA TYR A 681 21.63 2.26 -3.91
C TYR A 681 21.36 3.48 -3.02
N LYS A 682 21.23 4.67 -3.62
CA LYS A 682 20.70 5.82 -2.90
C LYS A 682 19.33 5.51 -2.31
N THR A 683 19.14 5.91 -1.07
CA THR A 683 17.84 5.81 -0.39
C THR A 683 16.95 7.00 -0.77
N ALA A 684 15.65 6.88 -0.51
CA ALA A 684 14.69 7.96 -0.75
C ALA A 684 15.07 9.28 -0.07
N TRP A 685 15.78 9.23 1.07
CA TRP A 685 16.24 10.40 1.82
C TRP A 685 17.39 11.15 1.13
N GLU A 686 18.10 10.47 0.26
CA GLU A 686 19.29 10.98 -0.46
C GLU A 686 18.95 11.46 -1.87
N MET A 687 17.69 11.33 -2.27
CA MET A 687 17.19 11.75 -3.57
C MET A 687 16.53 13.13 -3.49
N SER A 688 16.62 13.89 -4.57
CA SER A 688 15.86 15.13 -4.71
C SER A 688 14.36 14.84 -4.84
N MET A 689 13.53 15.46 -4.03
CA MET A 689 12.08 15.36 -4.17
C MET A 689 11.57 15.96 -5.48
N LYS A 690 12.32 16.90 -6.07
CA LYS A 690 12.05 17.40 -7.42
C LYS A 690 12.08 16.27 -8.45
N ASP A 691 13.11 15.42 -8.42
CA ASP A 691 13.21 14.25 -9.33
C ASP A 691 12.08 13.26 -9.11
N ILE A 692 11.71 13.00 -7.86
CA ILE A 692 10.58 12.11 -7.52
C ILE A 692 9.26 12.68 -8.06
N ILE A 693 9.03 13.98 -7.93
CA ILE A 693 7.85 14.67 -8.47
C ILE A 693 7.87 14.64 -10.01
N ASP A 694 9.02 14.88 -10.64
CA ASP A 694 9.16 14.81 -12.10
C ASP A 694 8.84 13.40 -12.63
N MET A 695 9.33 12.36 -11.97
CA MET A 695 8.98 10.97 -12.32
C MET A 695 7.48 10.69 -12.14
N SER A 696 6.88 11.22 -11.07
CA SER A 696 5.43 11.12 -10.86
C SER A 696 4.64 11.82 -11.97
N ARG A 697 5.08 12.99 -12.42
CA ARG A 697 4.48 13.70 -13.54
C ARG A 697 4.58 12.90 -14.84
N GLN A 698 5.77 12.41 -15.17
CA GLN A 698 6.04 11.67 -16.41
C GLN A 698 5.18 10.40 -16.53
N ARG A 699 5.10 9.57 -15.48
CA ARG A 699 4.20 8.43 -15.49
C ARG A 699 2.72 8.85 -15.39
N GLY A 700 2.44 10.01 -14.80
CA GLY A 700 1.10 10.59 -14.66
C GLY A 700 0.40 10.83 -15.99
N TYR A 701 1.14 11.02 -17.08
CA TYR A 701 0.58 11.11 -18.44
C TYR A 701 -0.23 9.88 -18.84
N PHE A 702 0.03 8.74 -18.20
CA PHE A 702 -0.59 7.44 -18.49
C PHE A 702 -1.39 6.87 -17.32
N ILE A 703 -1.62 7.68 -16.30
CA ILE A 703 -2.41 7.30 -15.12
C ILE A 703 -3.71 8.12 -15.13
N ASP A 704 -4.78 7.48 -15.53
CA ASP A 704 -6.09 8.13 -15.64
C ASP A 704 -6.79 8.35 -14.29
N GLN A 705 -6.40 7.64 -13.25
CA GLN A 705 -6.73 7.98 -11.87
C GLN A 705 -5.61 8.78 -11.22
N SER A 706 -5.01 8.32 -10.12
CA SER A 706 -3.90 9.01 -9.47
C SER A 706 -2.86 8.04 -8.93
N GLN A 707 -2.00 8.51 -8.03
CA GLN A 707 -0.85 7.78 -7.49
C GLN A 707 -0.75 7.98 -5.98
N SER A 708 -0.40 6.92 -5.25
CA SER A 708 -0.09 6.98 -3.82
C SER A 708 1.34 7.49 -3.61
N LEU A 709 1.58 8.77 -3.90
CA LEU A 709 2.91 9.38 -3.91
C LEU A 709 3.32 9.80 -2.50
N ASN A 710 4.25 9.08 -1.88
CA ASN A 710 4.93 9.53 -0.67
C ASN A 710 6.07 10.50 -1.01
N LEU A 711 6.26 11.51 -0.15
CA LEU A 711 7.40 12.42 -0.24
C LEU A 711 8.23 12.32 1.04
N PHE A 712 9.55 12.47 0.90
CA PHE A 712 10.52 12.22 1.96
C PHE A 712 11.33 13.48 2.21
N MET A 713 11.44 13.92 3.46
CA MET A 713 12.21 15.10 3.80
C MET A 713 12.93 14.94 5.13
N GLU A 714 14.24 14.97 5.08
CA GLU A 714 15.08 15.09 6.26
C GLU A 714 15.19 16.55 6.68
N GLY A 715 15.01 16.83 7.97
CA GLY A 715 15.03 18.19 8.48
C GLY A 715 13.97 19.08 7.81
N ALA A 716 12.70 18.67 7.87
CA ALA A 716 11.60 19.39 7.27
C ALA A 716 11.45 20.80 7.85
N THR A 717 11.38 21.80 6.98
CA THR A 717 11.10 23.20 7.32
C THR A 717 9.92 23.70 6.50
N MET A 718 9.25 24.77 6.99
CA MET A 718 8.14 25.41 6.27
C MET A 718 8.53 25.83 4.85
N ALA A 719 9.73 26.40 4.67
CA ALA A 719 10.21 26.82 3.37
C ALA A 719 10.44 25.67 2.40
N LYS A 720 11.08 24.59 2.86
CA LYS A 720 11.32 23.39 2.04
C LYS A 720 10.00 22.74 1.63
N LEU A 721 9.06 22.59 2.56
CA LEU A 721 7.75 22.00 2.30
C LEU A 721 6.94 22.87 1.33
N THR A 722 6.95 24.19 1.51
CA THR A 722 6.27 25.12 0.61
C THR A 722 6.83 24.98 -0.81
N SER A 723 8.15 25.02 -0.98
CA SER A 723 8.77 24.82 -2.29
C SER A 723 8.38 23.48 -2.93
N MET A 724 8.39 22.40 -2.18
CA MET A 724 8.03 21.05 -2.64
C MET A 724 6.56 20.98 -3.09
N HIS A 725 5.62 21.46 -2.28
CA HIS A 725 4.20 21.42 -2.62
C HIS A 725 3.86 22.31 -3.81
N PHE A 726 4.45 23.51 -3.91
CA PHE A 726 4.26 24.37 -5.07
C PHE A 726 4.85 23.76 -6.34
N TYR A 727 5.97 23.08 -6.24
CA TYR A 727 6.54 22.37 -7.38
C TYR A 727 5.61 21.25 -7.85
N ALA A 728 5.06 20.45 -6.92
CA ALA A 728 4.09 19.41 -7.23
C ALA A 728 2.82 19.97 -7.89
N TRP A 729 2.27 21.05 -7.34
CA TRP A 729 1.09 21.71 -7.89
C TRP A 729 1.35 22.28 -9.29
N LYS A 730 2.43 23.03 -9.48
CA LYS A 730 2.82 23.60 -10.79
C LYS A 730 3.18 22.54 -11.82
N SER A 731 3.63 21.37 -11.38
CA SER A 731 3.86 20.21 -12.25
C SER A 731 2.56 19.54 -12.71
N GLY A 732 1.41 19.97 -12.24
CA GLY A 732 0.10 19.48 -12.66
C GLY A 732 -0.31 18.14 -12.01
N LEU A 733 0.32 17.72 -10.93
CA LEU A 733 -0.05 16.49 -10.24
C LEU A 733 -1.49 16.55 -9.73
N LYS A 734 -2.19 15.43 -9.77
CA LYS A 734 -3.51 15.25 -9.15
C LYS A 734 -3.35 15.00 -7.65
N THR A 735 -2.56 14.01 -7.26
CA THR A 735 -2.08 13.81 -5.90
C THR A 735 -0.69 14.40 -5.77
N GLY A 736 -0.57 15.45 -4.98
CA GLY A 736 0.73 16.08 -4.70
C GLY A 736 1.52 15.33 -3.64
N MET A 737 0.82 14.76 -2.65
CA MET A 737 1.46 14.02 -1.57
C MET A 737 0.45 13.11 -0.85
N TYR A 738 0.81 11.83 -0.71
CA TYR A 738 0.13 10.89 0.18
C TYR A 738 0.60 11.13 1.61
N TYR A 739 1.68 10.49 2.06
CA TYR A 739 2.31 10.84 3.34
C TYR A 739 3.53 11.72 3.15
N LEU A 740 3.69 12.69 4.05
CA LEU A 740 5.00 13.26 4.29
C LEU A 740 5.77 12.35 5.25
N ARG A 741 6.87 11.80 4.79
CA ARG A 741 7.81 11.06 5.60
C ARG A 741 8.92 12.01 6.04
N THR A 742 9.06 12.24 7.34
CA THR A 742 10.09 13.09 7.91
C THR A 742 11.10 12.27 8.70
N LYS A 743 12.33 12.73 8.69
CA LYS A 743 13.41 12.21 9.50
C LYS A 743 14.03 13.38 10.26
N SER A 744 14.24 13.22 11.56
CA SER A 744 14.91 14.27 12.35
C SER A 744 16.39 14.33 11.97
N ALA A 745 16.99 15.52 12.09
CA ALA A 745 18.42 15.69 11.83
C ALA A 745 19.30 14.91 12.86
N VAL A 746 18.70 14.51 13.99
CA VAL A 746 19.34 13.68 15.02
C VAL A 746 18.40 12.53 15.33
N ASP A 747 18.61 11.39 14.68
CA ASP A 747 17.84 10.17 14.92
C ASP A 747 18.44 9.35 16.07
N ALA A 748 17.57 8.75 16.87
CA ALA A 748 17.99 7.73 17.81
C ALA A 748 18.52 6.49 17.06
N ILE A 749 19.58 5.89 17.57
CA ILE A 749 20.16 4.66 17.01
C ILE A 749 19.10 3.56 17.06
N LYS A 750 18.70 3.07 15.88
CA LYS A 750 17.63 2.05 15.73
C LYS A 750 18.11 0.61 15.88
N PHE A 751 19.43 0.43 16.00
CA PHE A 751 20.05 -0.88 16.09
C PHE A 751 20.91 -0.99 17.34
N THR A 752 20.97 -2.17 17.95
CA THR A 752 21.96 -2.47 18.96
C THR A 752 23.30 -2.69 18.26
N LEU A 753 24.26 -1.83 18.54
CA LEU A 753 25.60 -1.88 17.95
C LEU A 753 26.57 -2.57 18.92
N ASP A 754 27.42 -3.43 18.39
CA ASP A 754 28.55 -3.96 19.16
C ASP A 754 29.54 -2.83 19.45
N LYS A 755 30.00 -2.73 20.72
CA LYS A 755 31.02 -1.75 21.09
C LYS A 755 32.34 -2.12 20.38
N LYS A 756 32.89 -1.21 19.57
CA LYS A 756 34.26 -1.36 19.09
C LYS A 756 35.17 -1.55 20.33
N LYS A 757 35.99 -2.57 20.33
CA LYS A 757 37.12 -2.63 21.26
C LYS A 757 38.01 -1.42 20.96
N GLU A 758 38.00 -0.42 21.82
CA GLU A 758 38.97 0.63 21.78
C GLU A 758 40.38 0.01 21.94
N GLU A 759 41.21 0.10 20.95
CA GLU A 759 42.66 -0.14 21.11
C GLU A 759 43.19 0.91 22.08
N LYS A 760 43.62 0.44 23.25
CA LYS A 760 44.27 1.29 24.25
C LYS A 760 45.57 1.84 23.65
N VAL A 761 45.57 3.14 23.36
CA VAL A 761 46.81 3.89 23.17
C VAL A 761 47.48 4.01 24.55
N PRO A 762 48.77 3.73 24.66
CA PRO A 762 49.47 3.80 25.97
C PRO A 762 49.56 5.25 26.46
N GLU A 763 49.06 5.52 27.65
CA GLU A 763 49.25 6.78 28.38
C GLU A 763 50.71 7.01 28.68
N ALA A 764 51.25 8.15 28.22
CA ALA A 764 52.46 8.76 28.77
C ALA A 764 52.06 9.93 29.68
N VAL A 765 52.26 9.66 30.94
CA VAL A 765 52.55 10.51 32.10
C VAL A 765 52.49 12.04 31.95
N ALA A 766 51.65 12.70 32.71
CA ALA A 766 51.98 13.93 33.45
C ALA A 766 51.10 14.07 34.73
N ALA A 767 51.83 14.19 35.83
CA ALA A 767 51.30 14.33 37.16
C ALA A 767 50.95 15.78 37.51
N ALA A 768 50.11 15.93 38.51
CA ALA A 768 50.03 16.91 39.59
C ALA A 768 48.73 17.77 39.66
N ALA A 769 47.97 17.61 40.66
CA ALA A 769 47.86 18.31 41.88
C ALA A 769 46.41 18.31 42.45
N SER A 770 46.33 17.86 43.65
CA SER A 770 45.30 17.80 44.67
C SER A 770 44.32 18.98 44.73
N THR A 771 43.03 18.66 45.02
CA THR A 771 42.40 19.08 46.32
C THR A 771 40.96 18.48 46.39
N LYS A 772 40.68 17.76 47.48
CA LYS A 772 39.31 17.47 47.95
C LYS A 772 38.73 18.72 48.67
N PRO A 773 37.44 18.91 48.71
CA PRO A 773 36.71 18.47 49.86
C PRO A 773 35.21 18.12 49.69
N LYS A 774 34.78 17.38 50.69
CA LYS A 774 33.51 17.24 51.43
C LYS A 774 32.23 16.76 50.75
N ALA A 775 31.75 15.73 51.46
CA ALA A 775 30.43 15.10 51.36
C ALA A 775 29.22 16.01 51.58
N ALA A 776 28.14 15.73 50.85
CA ALA A 776 26.77 16.05 51.21
C ALA A 776 25.84 14.94 50.78
N GLN A 777 24.79 14.75 51.54
CA GLN A 777 23.87 13.67 51.70
C GLN A 777 22.94 13.35 50.48
N PRO A 778 22.19 12.25 50.48
CA PRO A 778 21.60 11.66 49.29
C PRO A 778 20.29 12.34 48.91
N ALA A 779 20.14 12.64 47.64
CA ALA A 779 18.90 13.07 47.01
C ALA A 779 18.19 11.90 46.31
N GLU A 780 16.90 11.97 46.41
CA GLU A 780 15.91 10.98 45.93
C GLU A 780 16.13 10.49 44.50
N LYS A 781 15.72 9.26 44.28
CA LYS A 781 15.71 8.59 42.95
C LYS A 781 14.82 9.37 41.99
N PRO A 782 15.29 9.65 40.78
CA PRO A 782 14.39 10.16 39.74
C PRO A 782 13.48 9.04 39.23
N VAL A 783 12.20 9.36 39.14
CA VAL A 783 11.18 8.57 38.45
C VAL A 783 11.60 8.42 37.01
N ALA A 784 11.66 7.18 36.50
CA ALA A 784 11.94 6.88 35.12
C ALA A 784 10.85 7.47 34.25
N VAL A 785 11.19 8.48 33.47
CA VAL A 785 10.36 8.96 32.35
C VAL A 785 10.60 8.00 31.20
N GLU A 786 9.59 7.22 30.84
CA GLU A 786 9.61 6.41 29.63
C GLU A 786 9.83 7.31 28.40
N PRO A 787 10.70 6.91 27.47
CA PRO A 787 10.91 7.69 26.26
C PRO A 787 9.63 7.64 25.40
N CYS A 788 9.08 8.79 25.12
CA CYS A 788 7.99 8.99 24.19
C CYS A 788 8.40 8.49 22.81
N LEU A 789 7.89 7.33 22.40
CA LEU A 789 8.06 6.79 21.05
C LEU A 789 7.32 7.70 20.07
N LEU A 790 8.07 8.46 19.29
CA LEU A 790 7.58 9.15 18.11
C LEU A 790 7.12 8.10 17.09
N TYR A 791 5.82 7.85 17.08
CA TYR A 791 5.19 7.02 16.05
C TYR A 791 5.15 7.78 14.73
N THR A 792 5.89 7.30 13.74
CA THR A 792 5.53 7.56 12.36
C THR A 792 4.18 6.89 12.11
N SER A 793 3.19 7.67 11.71
CA SER A 793 1.85 7.13 11.42
C SER A 793 1.93 6.04 10.36
N PRO A 794 1.39 4.87 10.66
CA PRO A 794 1.41 3.74 9.73
C PRO A 794 0.52 3.96 8.52
N SER A 795 0.93 3.45 7.38
CA SER A 795 0.04 3.34 6.23
C SER A 795 -1.20 2.52 6.61
N PRO A 796 -2.42 2.96 6.29
CA PRO A 796 -3.64 2.22 6.58
C PRO A 796 -3.67 0.80 6.01
N ARG A 797 -2.85 0.54 5.00
CA ARG A 797 -2.71 -0.78 4.37
C ARG A 797 -1.46 -1.54 4.82
N ASP A 798 -0.65 -0.97 5.70
CA ASP A 798 0.56 -1.61 6.18
C ASP A 798 0.25 -2.59 7.34
N PRO A 799 0.48 -3.90 7.17
CA PRO A 799 0.20 -4.90 8.20
C PRO A 799 1.13 -4.81 9.42
N LYS A 800 2.24 -4.07 9.34
CA LYS A 800 3.20 -3.92 10.45
C LYS A 800 2.68 -3.02 11.57
N THR A 801 1.66 -2.24 11.29
CA THR A 801 1.18 -1.19 12.18
C THR A 801 -0.11 -1.51 12.92
N SER A 802 -0.68 -2.70 12.68
CA SER A 802 -1.89 -3.16 13.36
C SER A 802 -1.67 -3.72 14.77
N ARG A 803 -0.45 -3.56 15.35
CA ARG A 803 -0.16 -4.01 16.72
C ARG A 803 0.03 -2.82 17.66
N MET A 804 -1.08 -2.35 18.22
CA MET A 804 -1.07 -1.85 19.58
C MET A 804 -1.04 -3.04 20.54
N PRO A 805 -0.28 -3.02 21.63
CA PRO A 805 -0.40 -4.03 22.67
C PRO A 805 -1.83 -3.97 23.23
N SER A 806 -2.50 -5.11 23.30
CA SER A 806 -3.65 -5.27 24.17
C SER A 806 -3.14 -5.16 25.61
N SER A 807 -3.26 -4.02 26.21
CA SER A 807 -3.13 -3.88 27.64
C SER A 807 -4.42 -3.30 28.18
N ALA A 808 -5.03 -4.12 28.99
CA ALA A 808 -6.15 -3.95 29.92
C ALA A 808 -7.48 -3.55 29.31
#